data_a19e2ec3917630d255d07c25849e157f
#
_entry.id   a19e2ec3917630d255d07c25849e157f
#
_cell.length_a   1.000
_cell.length_b   1.000
_cell.length_c   1.000
_cell.angle_alpha   90.00
_cell.angle_beta   90.00
_cell.angle_gamma   90.00
#
_symmetry.space_group_name_H-M   'P 1'
#
loop_
_entity.id
_entity.type
_entity.pdbx_description
1 polymer ?
#
loop_
_entity_poly.entity_id
_entity_poly.type
_entity_poly.pdbx_seq_one_letter_code
_entity_poly.pdbx_strand_id
1 'polypeptide(L)'
;MKIIYTDVLVIGGGLAGLRMAVAAKRRGHDSIVLSLVPPKRSHSKAAQGGMQASLGNVIKGLGDNEDVHFGDTVRGSDWGADQEVVRMFVNTSPKAVRELAAWGCPWSRITPGDRQVIINGEKVTITERKEAAGLANQRDFGGTKKWRTCYVSDCTGHAMLNVVSDRLIAEKVPVIERVEALRLIHDGKRCYGAIVRDLITGELMAYVAKATAIATGGAGRIYRVTTNAVICDGVGYDLALTTGVASLSNMEAIQFHPTGIFPAGILVTEGCRGDGGLPRDVDGYRFMPDVEPEKKELASRDVVSRRMEERIAMGKGVKTKYGEHLWLDITLLGEHHIKHKLREVYEICHYFLGVDPTKEWIPVRPAQHYTMGGVRTNPTGESPQLKGLFAAGEAACWDMHGFNRLGGNSVAETVVAGMIVGEFIADFCEKSENGIDIPTSIIYESLAKVQNELNGFIKCTGNEDAVKLRTRMQEVMTTKIGIFRRGKDMEEAVTELEELYKRSFNIPVKDVVGNNPELVYAYRTRSMLRVALTVAYGALNRQESRGAHYREDFSVRDDVKWLNRTIATWKDGDTLPTLSYQPLDISKMELPPGFRGYGVKNYIENPESAKRQAEVDAIRQKMEAEGKDRWAIQDAIMPYQHLLPKRLLGRNERIDEPLND
;
A
#
# COMPACT_ATOMS: atom_id res chain seq x y z
N MET A 1 20.61 -20.67 21.41
CA MET A 1 19.96 -19.58 20.65
C MET A 1 20.56 -18.24 21.07
N LYS A 2 20.87 -17.36 20.12
CA LYS A 2 21.34 -16.00 20.38
C LYS A 2 20.12 -15.10 20.67
N ILE A 3 20.19 -14.28 21.71
CA ILE A 3 19.18 -13.27 22.07
C ILE A 3 19.83 -11.91 21.90
N ILE A 4 19.18 -11.02 21.14
CA ILE A 4 19.64 -9.68 20.80
C ILE A 4 18.60 -8.69 21.30
N TYR A 5 19.05 -7.66 22.03
CA TYR A 5 18.18 -6.62 22.59
C TYR A 5 18.36 -5.30 21.83
N THR A 6 17.28 -4.58 21.64
CA THR A 6 17.27 -3.23 21.05
C THR A 6 16.05 -2.44 21.58
N ASP A 7 16.04 -1.13 21.46
CA ASP A 7 14.83 -0.37 21.79
C ASP A 7 13.73 -0.59 20.75
N VAL A 8 14.10 -0.54 19.46
CA VAL A 8 13.16 -0.65 18.34
C VAL A 8 13.59 -1.74 17.37
N LEU A 9 12.71 -2.70 17.12
CA LEU A 9 12.87 -3.72 16.09
C LEU A 9 11.95 -3.38 14.91
N VAL A 10 12.53 -3.18 13.72
CA VAL A 10 11.77 -2.95 12.48
C VAL A 10 11.90 -4.18 11.58
N ILE A 11 10.79 -4.80 11.24
CA ILE A 11 10.70 -5.95 10.33
C ILE A 11 10.28 -5.47 8.95
N GLY A 12 11.25 -5.31 8.05
CA GLY A 12 11.07 -4.84 6.69
C GLY A 12 12.00 -3.68 6.30
N GLY A 13 12.88 -3.90 5.33
CA GLY A 13 13.87 -2.94 4.83
C GLY A 13 13.39 -2.09 3.65
N GLY A 14 12.07 -1.87 3.49
CA GLY A 14 11.50 -0.93 2.53
C GLY A 14 11.47 0.51 3.04
N LEU A 15 10.97 1.45 2.24
CA LEU A 15 10.90 2.88 2.58
C LEU A 15 10.28 3.15 3.96
N ALA A 16 9.14 2.53 4.28
CA ALA A 16 8.47 2.75 5.56
C ALA A 16 9.33 2.32 6.75
N GLY A 17 9.90 1.11 6.69
CA GLY A 17 10.73 0.58 7.76
C GLY A 17 12.01 1.39 7.98
N LEU A 18 12.70 1.74 6.89
CA LEU A 18 13.92 2.56 6.97
C LEU A 18 13.62 3.93 7.55
N ARG A 19 12.51 4.57 7.12
CA ARG A 19 12.16 5.91 7.62
C ARG A 19 11.72 5.90 9.10
N MET A 20 11.01 4.86 9.56
CA MET A 20 10.69 4.66 10.98
C MET A 20 11.95 4.52 11.82
N ALA A 21 12.89 3.70 11.37
CA ALA A 21 14.15 3.48 12.09
C ALA A 21 14.99 4.77 12.19
N VAL A 22 15.02 5.60 11.13
CA VAL A 22 15.64 6.93 11.17
C VAL A 22 14.96 7.84 12.20
N ALA A 23 13.62 7.86 12.27
CA ALA A 23 12.91 8.69 13.24
C ALA A 23 13.23 8.30 14.68
N ALA A 24 13.13 7.00 15.00
CA ALA A 24 13.44 6.49 16.34
C ALA A 24 14.90 6.74 16.74
N LYS A 25 15.85 6.52 15.81
CA LYS A 25 17.29 6.75 16.08
C LYS A 25 17.61 8.20 16.39
N ARG A 26 16.99 9.15 15.66
CA ARG A 26 17.13 10.59 15.91
C ARG A 26 16.57 11.05 17.25
N ARG A 27 15.66 10.25 17.83
CA ARG A 27 15.14 10.43 19.19
C ARG A 27 15.99 9.74 20.26
N GLY A 28 17.16 9.17 19.88
CA GLY A 28 18.11 8.54 20.79
C GLY A 28 17.85 7.06 21.09
N HIS A 29 16.89 6.41 20.37
CA HIS A 29 16.58 5.01 20.57
C HIS A 29 17.36 4.10 19.62
N ASP A 30 17.98 3.07 20.16
CA ASP A 30 18.66 2.06 19.36
C ASP A 30 17.65 1.26 18.53
N SER A 31 17.92 1.21 17.23
CA SER A 31 17.02 0.56 16.27
C SER A 31 17.76 -0.47 15.43
N ILE A 32 17.13 -1.61 15.18
CA ILE A 32 17.62 -2.64 14.25
C ILE A 32 16.56 -2.88 13.19
N VAL A 33 16.96 -2.88 11.92
CA VAL A 33 16.11 -3.24 10.79
C VAL A 33 16.45 -4.66 10.33
N LEU A 34 15.44 -5.53 10.30
CA LEU A 34 15.54 -6.86 9.70
C LEU A 34 15.01 -6.80 8.26
N SER A 35 15.75 -7.35 7.33
CA SER A 35 15.36 -7.35 5.92
C SER A 35 15.57 -8.71 5.27
N LEU A 36 14.55 -9.16 4.54
CA LEU A 36 14.60 -10.41 3.77
C LEU A 36 15.62 -10.35 2.63
N VAL A 37 15.73 -9.17 2.02
CA VAL A 37 16.64 -8.84 0.92
C VAL A 37 17.41 -7.56 1.24
N PRO A 38 18.51 -7.26 0.56
CA PRO A 38 19.13 -5.94 0.68
C PRO A 38 18.07 -4.83 0.48
N PRO A 39 18.02 -3.78 1.30
CA PRO A 39 16.99 -2.73 1.22
C PRO A 39 16.79 -2.17 -0.19
N LYS A 40 17.88 -1.95 -0.93
CA LYS A 40 17.85 -1.46 -2.32
C LYS A 40 17.25 -2.45 -3.33
N ARG A 41 16.88 -3.67 -2.89
CA ARG A 41 16.11 -4.68 -3.64
C ARG A 41 14.68 -4.87 -3.13
N SER A 42 14.25 -4.09 -2.15
CA SER A 42 12.85 -4.09 -1.69
C SER A 42 11.89 -3.66 -2.81
N HIS A 43 10.61 -4.00 -2.65
CA HIS A 43 9.58 -3.64 -3.64
C HIS A 43 9.42 -2.11 -3.81
N SER A 44 9.80 -1.31 -2.81
CA SER A 44 9.82 0.16 -2.90
C SER A 44 10.60 0.67 -4.13
N LYS A 45 11.66 -0.06 -4.56
CA LYS A 45 12.43 0.27 -5.76
C LYS A 45 11.57 0.27 -7.03
N ALA A 46 10.57 -0.59 -7.12
CA ALA A 46 9.74 -0.75 -8.31
C ALA A 46 8.67 0.34 -8.48
N ALA A 47 8.56 1.28 -7.55
CA ALA A 47 7.59 2.37 -7.65
C ALA A 47 8.06 3.42 -8.66
N GLN A 48 7.39 3.49 -9.79
CA GLN A 48 7.75 4.35 -10.93
C GLN A 48 7.08 5.73 -10.87
N GLY A 49 5.83 5.78 -10.40
CA GLY A 49 4.91 6.88 -10.66
C GLY A 49 5.26 8.21 -10.01
N GLY A 50 5.47 8.24 -8.73
CA GLY A 50 5.73 9.46 -7.96
C GLY A 50 5.05 9.50 -6.60
N MET A 51 5.30 10.58 -5.86
CA MET A 51 4.82 10.85 -4.51
C MET A 51 3.85 12.02 -4.52
N GLN A 52 2.63 11.85 -4.01
CA GLN A 52 1.66 12.94 -3.91
C GLN A 52 1.99 13.89 -2.76
N ALA A 53 2.01 15.20 -3.08
CA ALA A 53 2.12 16.28 -2.10
C ALA A 53 1.56 17.57 -2.69
N SER A 54 0.74 18.29 -1.91
CA SER A 54 0.06 19.52 -2.34
C SER A 54 0.98 20.74 -2.31
N LEU A 55 1.98 20.80 -3.21
CA LEU A 55 2.94 21.89 -3.28
C LEU A 55 2.46 23.07 -4.16
N GLY A 56 1.58 22.85 -5.12
CA GLY A 56 1.09 23.88 -6.03
C GLY A 56 2.17 24.49 -6.94
N ASN A 57 3.26 23.77 -7.21
CA ASN A 57 4.42 24.33 -7.92
C ASN A 57 4.16 24.56 -9.41
N VAL A 58 3.53 23.61 -10.09
CA VAL A 58 3.25 23.70 -11.54
C VAL A 58 2.02 24.52 -11.83
N ILE A 59 1.91 25.05 -13.06
CA ILE A 59 0.74 25.88 -13.48
C ILE A 59 -0.59 25.11 -13.32
N LYS A 60 -0.63 23.82 -13.62
CA LYS A 60 -1.82 22.94 -13.45
C LYS A 60 -2.07 22.53 -11.99
N GLY A 61 -1.13 22.80 -11.11
CA GLY A 61 -1.22 22.60 -9.66
C GLY A 61 -1.64 23.85 -8.88
N LEU A 62 -1.81 25.00 -9.54
CA LEU A 62 -2.19 26.22 -8.84
C LEU A 62 -3.51 26.07 -8.07
N GLY A 63 -3.52 26.56 -6.82
CA GLY A 63 -4.65 26.40 -5.91
C GLY A 63 -4.79 25.02 -5.29
N ASP A 64 -3.81 24.11 -5.52
CA ASP A 64 -3.72 22.87 -4.77
C ASP A 64 -3.27 23.14 -3.33
N ASN A 65 -3.86 22.42 -2.41
CA ASN A 65 -3.55 22.49 -0.97
C ASN A 65 -3.95 21.17 -0.28
N GLU A 66 -3.72 21.08 1.00
CA GLU A 66 -4.00 19.90 1.80
C GLU A 66 -5.50 19.56 1.83
N ASP A 67 -6.41 20.55 1.71
CA ASP A 67 -7.85 20.30 1.68
C ASP A 67 -8.30 19.66 0.37
N VAL A 68 -7.72 20.09 -0.75
CA VAL A 68 -7.97 19.46 -2.06
C VAL A 68 -7.42 18.04 -2.08
N HIS A 69 -6.20 17.83 -1.55
CA HIS A 69 -5.59 16.50 -1.45
C HIS A 69 -6.39 15.57 -0.53
N PHE A 70 -6.86 16.09 0.62
CA PHE A 70 -7.73 15.37 1.54
C PHE A 70 -9.02 14.93 0.85
N GLY A 71 -9.74 15.85 0.22
CA GLY A 71 -11.00 15.55 -0.46
C GLY A 71 -10.84 14.53 -1.58
N ASP A 72 -9.76 14.61 -2.37
CA ASP A 72 -9.46 13.63 -3.42
C ASP A 72 -9.18 12.24 -2.81
N THR A 73 -8.42 12.18 -1.70
CA THR A 73 -8.06 10.93 -1.03
C THR A 73 -9.29 10.25 -0.41
N VAL A 74 -10.13 10.99 0.32
CA VAL A 74 -11.34 10.44 0.94
C VAL A 74 -12.34 9.94 -0.11
N ARG A 75 -12.63 10.74 -1.16
CA ARG A 75 -13.48 10.29 -2.27
C ARG A 75 -12.86 9.11 -3.01
N GLY A 76 -11.54 9.19 -3.27
CA GLY A 76 -10.79 8.13 -3.93
C GLY A 76 -10.87 6.80 -3.18
N SER A 77 -10.86 6.84 -1.85
CA SER A 77 -10.96 5.66 -0.96
C SER A 77 -12.38 5.06 -0.89
N ASP A 78 -13.35 5.69 -1.54
CA ASP A 78 -14.78 5.39 -1.45
C ASP A 78 -15.31 5.43 -0.01
N TRP A 79 -14.86 6.44 0.76
CA TRP A 79 -15.15 6.68 2.19
C TRP A 79 -14.78 5.55 3.15
N GLY A 80 -14.01 4.57 2.72
CA GLY A 80 -13.48 3.53 3.61
C GLY A 80 -12.26 3.97 4.43
N ALA A 81 -11.73 5.18 4.18
CA ALA A 81 -10.56 5.69 4.90
C ALA A 81 -10.92 6.31 6.25
N ASP A 82 -9.99 6.23 7.20
CA ASP A 82 -10.01 7.01 8.43
C ASP A 82 -9.60 8.45 8.12
N GLN A 83 -10.52 9.40 8.30
CA GLN A 83 -10.27 10.78 7.88
C GLN A 83 -9.27 11.52 8.77
N GLU A 84 -9.11 11.13 10.03
CA GLU A 84 -8.05 11.67 10.90
C GLU A 84 -6.68 11.26 10.37
N VAL A 85 -6.52 10.00 9.98
CA VAL A 85 -5.29 9.50 9.36
C VAL A 85 -5.02 10.20 8.02
N VAL A 86 -6.04 10.36 7.18
CA VAL A 86 -5.91 11.09 5.91
C VAL A 86 -5.45 12.52 6.15
N ARG A 87 -5.97 13.21 7.17
CA ARG A 87 -5.52 14.56 7.51
C ARG A 87 -4.06 14.62 7.94
N MET A 88 -3.66 13.73 8.87
CA MET A 88 -2.26 13.64 9.27
C MET A 88 -1.35 13.41 8.06
N PHE A 89 -1.75 12.53 7.16
CA PHE A 89 -1.02 12.21 5.96
C PHE A 89 -0.87 13.40 5.01
N VAL A 90 -1.99 14.03 4.59
CA VAL A 90 -1.93 15.10 3.58
C VAL A 90 -1.20 16.35 4.10
N ASN A 91 -1.33 16.64 5.41
CA ASN A 91 -0.67 17.78 6.02
C ASN A 91 0.84 17.54 6.25
N THR A 92 1.29 16.27 6.29
CA THR A 92 2.71 15.92 6.45
C THR A 92 3.40 15.64 5.11
N SER A 93 2.67 15.27 4.06
CA SER A 93 3.24 14.93 2.75
C SER A 93 4.15 16.02 2.15
N PRO A 94 3.82 17.33 2.18
CA PRO A 94 4.72 18.38 1.72
C PRO A 94 6.05 18.44 2.49
N LYS A 95 6.02 18.18 3.82
CA LYS A 95 7.23 18.08 4.64
C LYS A 95 8.12 16.95 4.17
N ALA A 96 7.52 15.78 3.92
CA ALA A 96 8.24 14.60 3.49
C ALA A 96 8.97 14.82 2.15
N VAL A 97 8.33 15.49 1.17
CA VAL A 97 9.00 15.83 -0.10
C VAL A 97 10.20 16.73 0.11
N ARG A 98 10.07 17.75 0.97
CA ARG A 98 11.14 18.70 1.27
C ARG A 98 12.27 18.05 2.06
N GLU A 99 11.95 17.20 3.04
CA GLU A 99 12.95 16.42 3.78
C GLU A 99 13.77 15.54 2.82
N LEU A 100 13.11 14.80 1.93
CA LEU A 100 13.79 13.99 0.92
C LEU A 100 14.64 14.85 -0.03
N ALA A 101 14.17 16.04 -0.41
CA ALA A 101 14.95 16.97 -1.22
C ALA A 101 16.21 17.44 -0.47
N ALA A 102 16.10 17.77 0.81
CA ALA A 102 17.22 18.15 1.66
C ALA A 102 18.23 17.00 1.85
N TRP A 103 17.77 15.77 1.85
CA TRP A 103 18.63 14.58 1.88
C TRP A 103 19.24 14.21 0.52
N GLY A 104 18.93 14.96 -0.55
CA GLY A 104 19.50 14.79 -1.88
C GLY A 104 18.64 14.03 -2.89
N CYS A 105 17.32 13.89 -2.66
CA CYS A 105 16.43 13.29 -3.66
C CYS A 105 16.41 14.17 -4.93
N PRO A 106 16.76 13.60 -6.11
CA PRO A 106 16.91 14.39 -7.35
C PRO A 106 15.55 14.57 -8.04
N TRP A 107 14.57 15.20 -7.36
CA TRP A 107 13.26 15.47 -7.94
C TRP A 107 13.39 16.11 -9.32
N SER A 108 12.58 15.67 -10.28
CA SER A 108 12.43 16.35 -11.56
C SER A 108 12.06 17.81 -11.34
N ARG A 109 12.70 18.75 -12.04
CA ARG A 109 12.57 20.19 -11.81
C ARG A 109 11.74 20.89 -12.88
N ILE A 110 11.07 21.96 -12.50
CA ILE A 110 10.30 22.79 -13.42
C ILE A 110 11.29 23.65 -14.22
N THR A 111 11.10 23.63 -15.55
CA THR A 111 11.70 24.57 -16.49
C THR A 111 10.64 25.59 -16.86
N PRO A 112 10.83 26.89 -16.65
CA PRO A 112 9.88 27.93 -17.04
C PRO A 112 9.67 28.02 -18.55
N GLY A 113 8.54 28.57 -18.95
CA GLY A 113 8.20 28.80 -20.36
C GLY A 113 7.25 27.75 -20.92
N ASP A 114 7.09 27.81 -22.22
CA ASP A 114 6.12 26.99 -22.95
C ASP A 114 6.57 25.56 -23.08
N ARG A 115 5.66 24.63 -22.80
CA ARG A 115 5.85 23.20 -23.05
C ARG A 115 4.58 22.56 -23.59
N GLN A 116 4.75 21.60 -24.47
CA GLN A 116 3.66 20.78 -24.96
C GLN A 116 3.32 19.67 -23.97
N VAL A 117 2.05 19.52 -23.67
CA VAL A 117 1.49 18.41 -22.86
C VAL A 117 0.30 17.82 -23.59
N ILE A 118 -0.06 16.58 -23.28
CA ILE A 118 -1.27 15.96 -23.81
C ILE A 118 -2.31 15.94 -22.70
N ILE A 119 -3.44 16.58 -22.94
CA ILE A 119 -4.60 16.61 -22.03
C ILE A 119 -5.80 16.09 -22.79
N ASN A 120 -6.45 15.06 -22.28
CA ASN A 120 -7.60 14.41 -22.93
C ASN A 120 -7.33 13.87 -24.36
N GLY A 121 -6.07 13.55 -24.68
CA GLY A 121 -5.66 13.08 -26.00
C GLY A 121 -5.32 14.19 -26.99
N GLU A 122 -5.35 15.45 -26.59
CA GLU A 122 -5.03 16.61 -27.41
C GLU A 122 -3.73 17.28 -26.97
N LYS A 123 -2.91 17.74 -27.93
CA LYS A 123 -1.70 18.52 -27.64
C LYS A 123 -2.08 19.93 -27.20
N VAL A 124 -1.69 20.33 -26.01
CA VAL A 124 -1.96 21.63 -25.40
C VAL A 124 -0.65 22.28 -25.01
N THR A 125 -0.50 23.57 -25.32
CA THR A 125 0.63 24.36 -24.77
C THR A 125 0.26 24.88 -23.39
N ILE A 126 1.12 24.62 -22.40
CA ILE A 126 1.05 25.23 -21.08
C ILE A 126 2.33 26.03 -20.82
N THR A 127 2.20 27.16 -20.11
CA THR A 127 3.32 28.05 -19.80
C THR A 127 3.63 27.97 -18.33
N GLU A 128 4.77 27.39 -17.98
CA GLU A 128 5.23 27.36 -16.58
C GLU A 128 5.80 28.71 -16.15
N ARG A 129 5.51 29.10 -14.91
CA ARG A 129 5.86 30.39 -14.35
C ARG A 129 7.36 30.51 -14.11
N LYS A 130 7.92 31.73 -14.23
CA LYS A 130 9.33 32.01 -13.96
C LYS A 130 9.69 31.76 -12.49
N GLU A 131 8.80 32.08 -11.57
CA GLU A 131 8.97 31.93 -10.13
C GLU A 131 9.00 30.45 -9.69
N ALA A 132 8.50 29.55 -10.54
CA ALA A 132 8.53 28.11 -10.29
C ALA A 132 9.84 27.44 -10.75
N ALA A 133 10.77 28.19 -11.35
CA ALA A 133 12.03 27.67 -11.85
C ALA A 133 12.79 26.87 -10.78
N GLY A 134 13.16 25.63 -11.11
CA GLY A 134 13.93 24.78 -10.21
C GLY A 134 13.14 24.15 -9.06
N LEU A 135 11.86 24.46 -8.86
CA LEU A 135 11.02 23.75 -7.90
C LEU A 135 10.74 22.31 -8.38
N ALA A 136 10.33 21.44 -7.45
CA ALA A 136 9.94 20.08 -7.77
C ALA A 136 8.78 20.08 -8.76
N ASN A 137 8.93 19.36 -9.87
CA ASN A 137 7.92 19.24 -10.90
C ASN A 137 6.82 18.28 -10.43
N GLN A 138 5.61 18.49 -10.93
CA GLN A 138 4.43 17.70 -10.57
C GLN A 138 3.65 17.30 -11.82
N ARG A 139 3.09 16.10 -11.83
CA ARG A 139 2.27 15.57 -12.93
C ARG A 139 0.90 15.09 -12.48
N ASP A 140 0.02 14.84 -13.44
CA ASP A 140 -1.34 14.37 -13.21
C ASP A 140 -1.37 12.87 -12.92
N PHE A 141 -2.32 12.48 -12.06
CA PHE A 141 -2.64 11.09 -11.76
C PHE A 141 -4.15 10.88 -11.65
N GLY A 142 -4.58 9.63 -11.84
CA GLY A 142 -5.99 9.27 -11.81
C GLY A 142 -6.68 9.58 -10.48
N GLY A 143 -7.91 10.11 -10.59
CA GLY A 143 -8.75 10.46 -9.44
C GLY A 143 -8.42 11.77 -8.75
N THR A 144 -7.37 12.50 -9.18
CA THR A 144 -6.98 13.79 -8.58
C THR A 144 -7.58 14.99 -9.31
N LYS A 145 -7.74 16.11 -8.59
CA LYS A 145 -8.23 17.38 -9.16
C LYS A 145 -7.11 18.29 -9.66
N LYS A 146 -5.89 18.10 -9.11
CA LYS A 146 -4.73 18.95 -9.37
C LYS A 146 -3.48 18.12 -9.63
N TRP A 147 -2.57 18.64 -10.42
CA TRP A 147 -1.27 18.03 -10.63
C TRP A 147 -0.42 18.19 -9.39
N ARG A 148 -0.27 17.15 -8.58
CA ARG A 148 0.47 17.18 -7.31
C ARG A 148 1.51 16.08 -7.16
N THR A 149 1.63 15.17 -8.11
CA THR A 149 2.55 14.04 -7.99
C THR A 149 3.97 14.46 -8.30
N CYS A 150 4.80 14.61 -7.27
CA CYS A 150 6.25 14.82 -7.39
C CYS A 150 6.92 13.55 -7.85
N TYR A 151 7.91 13.64 -8.74
CA TYR A 151 8.51 12.47 -9.38
C TYR A 151 9.99 12.67 -9.74
N VAL A 152 10.69 11.55 -9.90
CA VAL A 152 12.03 11.47 -10.46
C VAL A 152 11.92 10.64 -11.74
N SER A 153 11.71 11.27 -12.88
CA SER A 153 11.41 10.57 -14.15
C SER A 153 10.33 9.49 -13.95
N ASP A 154 10.60 8.23 -14.27
CA ASP A 154 9.78 7.06 -13.97
C ASP A 154 10.44 6.08 -12.97
N CYS A 155 11.41 6.57 -12.17
CA CYS A 155 12.15 5.78 -11.18
C CYS A 155 12.08 6.36 -9.75
N THR A 156 10.95 6.97 -9.39
CA THR A 156 10.78 7.73 -8.14
C THR A 156 11.08 6.89 -6.90
N GLY A 157 10.55 5.67 -6.80
CA GLY A 157 10.78 4.81 -5.65
C GLY A 157 12.25 4.41 -5.48
N HIS A 158 12.95 4.19 -6.58
CA HIS A 158 14.39 3.92 -6.57
C HIS A 158 15.18 5.10 -5.99
N ALA A 159 14.89 6.32 -6.45
CA ALA A 159 15.55 7.53 -5.97
C ALA A 159 15.29 7.76 -4.48
N MET A 160 14.03 7.68 -4.05
CA MET A 160 13.65 7.85 -2.64
C MET A 160 14.30 6.79 -1.75
N LEU A 161 14.30 5.52 -2.18
CA LEU A 161 14.88 4.42 -1.43
C LEU A 161 16.39 4.58 -1.23
N ASN A 162 17.12 5.03 -2.24
CA ASN A 162 18.53 5.33 -2.12
C ASN A 162 18.79 6.41 -1.08
N VAL A 163 18.06 7.53 -1.15
CA VAL A 163 18.21 8.66 -0.24
C VAL A 163 17.92 8.27 1.21
N VAL A 164 16.83 7.53 1.45
CA VAL A 164 16.49 7.07 2.82
C VAL A 164 17.48 6.03 3.32
N SER A 165 17.98 5.14 2.43
CA SER A 165 19.03 4.18 2.80
C SER A 165 20.34 4.86 3.17
N ASP A 166 20.75 5.88 2.40
CA ASP A 166 21.97 6.63 2.67
C ASP A 166 21.84 7.42 3.99
N ARG A 167 20.65 7.97 4.27
CA ARG A 167 20.39 8.62 5.56
C ARG A 167 20.43 7.61 6.72
N LEU A 168 19.86 6.43 6.55
CA LEU A 168 19.92 5.39 7.58
C LEU A 168 21.37 5.00 7.94
N ILE A 169 22.25 4.89 6.90
CA ILE A 169 23.67 4.63 7.08
C ILE A 169 24.35 5.78 7.85
N ALA A 170 24.02 7.03 7.51
CA ALA A 170 24.56 8.20 8.21
C ALA A 170 24.14 8.23 9.70
N GLU A 171 22.94 7.80 10.02
CA GLU A 171 22.45 7.63 11.41
C GLU A 171 22.98 6.36 12.11
N LYS A 172 23.81 5.56 11.43
CA LYS A 172 24.41 4.32 11.96
C LYS A 172 23.39 3.28 12.45
N VAL A 173 22.24 3.18 11.81
CA VAL A 173 21.24 2.15 12.11
C VAL A 173 21.64 0.84 11.44
N PRO A 174 21.82 -0.27 12.17
CA PRO A 174 22.15 -1.55 11.57
C PRO A 174 20.97 -2.14 10.80
N VAL A 175 21.28 -2.67 9.61
CA VAL A 175 20.36 -3.49 8.81
C VAL A 175 20.90 -4.90 8.73
N ILE A 176 20.11 -5.86 9.19
CA ILE A 176 20.44 -7.29 9.12
C ILE A 176 19.68 -7.87 7.92
N GLU A 177 20.42 -8.20 6.89
CA GLU A 177 19.89 -8.72 5.63
C GLU A 177 19.80 -10.24 5.62
N ARG A 178 18.98 -10.80 4.75
CA ARG A 178 18.75 -12.23 4.56
C ARG A 178 18.32 -12.93 5.84
N VAL A 179 17.41 -12.28 6.57
CA VAL A 179 16.74 -12.83 7.74
C VAL A 179 15.23 -12.72 7.56
N GLU A 180 14.51 -13.67 8.11
CA GLU A 180 13.05 -13.64 8.11
C GLU A 180 12.50 -13.78 9.53
N ALA A 181 11.52 -12.95 9.86
CA ALA A 181 10.75 -13.11 11.08
C ALA A 181 9.74 -14.25 10.89
N LEU A 182 9.69 -15.17 11.87
CA LEU A 182 8.82 -16.33 11.81
C LEU A 182 7.64 -16.22 12.79
N ARG A 183 7.85 -15.58 13.94
CA ARG A 183 6.82 -15.42 14.96
C ARG A 183 7.11 -14.22 15.83
N LEU A 184 6.07 -13.47 16.21
CA LEU A 184 6.21 -12.42 17.24
C LEU A 184 6.34 -13.02 18.62
N ILE A 185 7.15 -12.40 19.48
CA ILE A 185 7.29 -12.72 20.90
C ILE A 185 6.29 -11.86 21.67
N HIS A 186 5.31 -12.47 22.33
CA HIS A 186 4.25 -11.73 23.03
C HIS A 186 3.65 -12.56 24.19
N ASP A 187 3.05 -11.86 25.16
CA ASP A 187 2.33 -12.44 26.29
C ASP A 187 0.79 -12.38 26.14
N GLY A 188 0.31 -12.05 24.94
CA GLY A 188 -1.10 -11.82 24.66
C GLY A 188 -1.58 -10.39 24.92
N LYS A 189 -0.77 -9.54 25.55
CA LYS A 189 -1.07 -8.13 25.84
C LYS A 189 -0.06 -7.18 25.22
N ARG A 190 1.22 -7.59 25.20
CA ARG A 190 2.34 -6.81 24.69
C ARG A 190 3.23 -7.64 23.79
N CYS A 191 3.73 -7.02 22.72
CA CYS A 191 4.76 -7.54 21.84
C CYS A 191 6.14 -7.13 22.35
N TYR A 192 7.09 -8.07 22.33
CA TYR A 192 8.45 -7.89 22.82
C TYR A 192 9.51 -8.22 21.77
N GLY A 193 9.16 -8.35 20.50
CA GLY A 193 10.10 -8.69 19.45
C GLY A 193 9.66 -9.84 18.57
N ALA A 194 10.62 -10.57 18.01
CA ALA A 194 10.36 -11.68 17.11
C ALA A 194 11.42 -12.80 17.19
N ILE A 195 10.98 -14.03 16.91
CA ILE A 195 11.86 -15.16 16.56
C ILE A 195 12.15 -15.06 15.07
N VAL A 196 13.43 -15.11 14.74
CA VAL A 196 13.96 -14.83 13.40
C VAL A 196 14.84 -16.00 12.95
N ARG A 197 14.78 -16.33 11.66
CA ARG A 197 15.68 -17.29 11.02
C ARG A 197 16.69 -16.56 10.13
N ASP A 198 17.95 -16.86 10.30
CA ASP A 198 19.00 -16.50 9.36
C ASP A 198 18.87 -17.38 8.09
N LEU A 199 18.75 -16.78 6.92
CA LEU A 199 18.57 -17.50 5.66
C LEU A 199 19.88 -18.00 5.04
N ILE A 200 21.03 -17.70 5.67
CA ILE A 200 22.34 -18.21 5.26
C ILE A 200 22.70 -19.45 6.06
N THR A 201 22.54 -19.36 7.38
CA THR A 201 22.93 -20.42 8.32
C THR A 201 21.80 -21.36 8.72
N GLY A 202 20.55 -20.93 8.58
CA GLY A 202 19.38 -21.65 9.09
C GLY A 202 19.14 -21.47 10.60
N GLU A 203 20.00 -20.75 11.30
CA GLU A 203 19.93 -20.56 12.75
C GLU A 203 18.73 -19.72 13.16
N LEU A 204 18.12 -20.09 14.30
CA LEU A 204 17.06 -19.32 14.94
C LEU A 204 17.65 -18.39 16.01
N MET A 205 17.19 -17.15 15.99
CA MET A 205 17.59 -16.09 16.93
C MET A 205 16.34 -15.42 17.49
N ALA A 206 16.44 -14.83 18.68
CA ALA A 206 15.42 -13.94 19.22
C ALA A 206 15.92 -12.50 19.19
N TYR A 207 15.14 -11.61 18.62
CA TYR A 207 15.29 -10.17 18.76
C TYR A 207 14.23 -9.69 19.74
N VAL A 208 14.68 -9.10 20.84
CA VAL A 208 13.83 -8.59 21.92
C VAL A 208 13.85 -7.06 21.89
N ALA A 209 12.70 -6.42 21.87
CA ALA A 209 12.59 -4.99 21.70
C ALA A 209 11.48 -4.38 22.57
N LYS A 210 11.64 -3.09 22.95
CA LYS A 210 10.58 -2.30 23.60
C LYS A 210 9.39 -2.12 22.64
N ALA A 211 9.68 -1.79 21.38
CA ALA A 211 8.69 -1.65 20.31
C ALA A 211 9.10 -2.49 19.09
N THR A 212 8.12 -3.15 18.47
CA THR A 212 8.29 -3.95 17.26
C THR A 212 7.41 -3.40 16.15
N ALA A 213 7.97 -3.09 14.98
CA ALA A 213 7.26 -2.52 13.86
C ALA A 213 7.28 -3.44 12.64
N ILE A 214 6.12 -3.72 12.05
CA ILE A 214 5.95 -4.48 10.81
C ILE A 214 5.90 -3.49 9.63
N ALA A 215 6.84 -3.64 8.67
CA ALA A 215 6.93 -2.84 7.45
C ALA A 215 7.30 -3.70 6.24
N THR A 216 6.73 -4.90 6.16
CA THR A 216 7.09 -5.97 5.22
C THR A 216 6.51 -5.82 3.83
N GLY A 217 5.69 -4.79 3.57
CA GLY A 217 4.97 -4.62 2.31
C GLY A 217 3.73 -5.52 2.22
N GLY A 218 3.19 -5.67 1.02
CA GLY A 218 1.92 -6.35 0.74
C GLY A 218 2.00 -7.85 0.50
N ALA A 219 0.91 -8.42 -0.03
CA ALA A 219 0.74 -9.84 -0.28
C ALA A 219 0.39 -10.17 -1.74
N GLY A 220 0.83 -9.36 -2.71
CA GLY A 220 0.45 -9.55 -4.11
C GLY A 220 0.79 -10.91 -4.70
N ARG A 221 1.74 -11.63 -4.12
CA ARG A 221 2.16 -12.97 -4.56
C ARG A 221 1.17 -14.09 -4.22
N ILE A 222 0.10 -13.80 -3.52
CA ILE A 222 -1.05 -14.73 -3.46
C ILE A 222 -1.83 -14.80 -4.78
N TYR A 223 -1.59 -13.85 -5.70
CA TYR A 223 -2.14 -13.85 -7.07
C TYR A 223 -1.09 -14.31 -8.09
N ARG A 224 -1.54 -14.92 -9.17
CA ARG A 224 -0.66 -15.39 -10.25
C ARG A 224 -0.09 -14.24 -11.07
N VAL A 225 -0.94 -13.24 -11.40
CA VAL A 225 -0.56 -12.04 -12.17
C VAL A 225 -0.57 -10.85 -11.24
N THR A 226 0.63 -10.34 -10.97
CA THR A 226 0.84 -9.23 -10.03
C THR A 226 2.03 -8.38 -10.44
N THR A 227 1.95 -7.10 -10.14
CA THR A 227 3.08 -6.15 -10.30
C THR A 227 4.11 -6.26 -9.18
N ASN A 228 3.82 -7.05 -8.14
CA ASN A 228 4.60 -7.11 -6.92
C ASN A 228 5.87 -7.98 -7.06
N ALA A 229 6.93 -7.57 -6.37
CA ALA A 229 8.14 -8.36 -6.23
C ALA A 229 7.87 -9.72 -5.56
N VAL A 230 8.76 -10.70 -5.81
CA VAL A 230 8.62 -12.09 -5.29
C VAL A 230 8.53 -12.14 -3.78
N ILE A 231 9.10 -11.16 -3.09
CA ILE A 231 9.11 -11.06 -1.63
C ILE A 231 7.81 -10.52 -1.02
N CYS A 232 6.85 -10.07 -1.84
CA CYS A 232 5.55 -9.56 -1.36
C CYS A 232 4.57 -10.73 -1.17
N ASP A 233 4.87 -11.61 -0.24
CA ASP A 233 4.14 -12.85 0.05
C ASP A 233 3.21 -12.76 1.27
N GLY A 234 3.15 -11.60 1.93
CA GLY A 234 2.24 -11.36 3.06
C GLY A 234 2.75 -11.84 4.41
N VAL A 235 4.05 -12.11 4.55
CA VAL A 235 4.64 -12.60 5.82
C VAL A 235 4.31 -11.71 7.03
N GLY A 236 4.27 -10.39 6.87
CA GLY A 236 3.89 -9.48 7.96
C GLY A 236 2.45 -9.62 8.42
N TYR A 237 1.55 -9.92 7.50
CA TYR A 237 0.15 -10.21 7.85
C TYR A 237 0.05 -11.51 8.65
N ASP A 238 0.77 -12.52 8.22
CA ASP A 238 0.79 -13.81 8.91
C ASP A 238 1.43 -13.71 10.30
N LEU A 239 2.49 -12.90 10.48
CA LEU A 239 3.07 -12.61 11.78
C LEU A 239 2.04 -12.04 12.77
N ALA A 240 1.17 -11.14 12.30
CA ALA A 240 0.10 -10.59 13.14
C ALA A 240 -0.99 -11.64 13.42
N LEU A 241 -1.47 -12.36 12.40
CA LEU A 241 -2.51 -13.39 12.54
C LEU A 241 -2.09 -14.48 13.52
N THR A 242 -0.85 -14.99 13.42
CA THR A 242 -0.35 -16.10 14.26
C THR A 242 -0.13 -15.73 15.72
N THR A 243 -0.31 -14.46 16.12
CA THR A 243 -0.39 -14.09 17.54
C THR A 243 -1.69 -14.56 18.18
N GLY A 244 -2.76 -14.78 17.42
CA GLY A 244 -4.11 -15.05 17.93
C GLY A 244 -4.79 -13.83 18.59
N VAL A 245 -4.11 -12.69 18.66
CA VAL A 245 -4.54 -11.46 19.35
C VAL A 245 -4.57 -10.26 18.41
N ALA A 246 -3.48 -9.98 17.72
CA ALA A 246 -3.44 -8.91 16.72
C ALA A 246 -4.35 -9.27 15.54
N SER A 247 -4.93 -8.27 14.92
CA SER A 247 -5.89 -8.44 13.83
C SER A 247 -5.38 -7.83 12.53
N LEU A 248 -5.93 -8.34 11.42
CA LEU A 248 -5.88 -7.67 10.12
C LEU A 248 -7.18 -6.93 9.87
N SER A 249 -7.13 -5.89 9.04
CA SER A 249 -8.31 -5.12 8.66
C SER A 249 -8.41 -4.96 7.15
N ASN A 250 -9.66 -4.95 6.63
CA ASN A 250 -9.99 -4.67 5.22
C ASN A 250 -9.19 -5.50 4.19
N MET A 251 -8.88 -6.75 4.49
CA MET A 251 -8.04 -7.60 3.63
C MET A 251 -8.68 -7.88 2.26
N GLU A 252 -10.00 -7.81 2.14
CA GLU A 252 -10.74 -7.92 0.88
C GLU A 252 -10.53 -6.73 -0.09
N ALA A 253 -9.97 -5.63 0.42
CA ALA A 253 -9.67 -4.44 -0.37
C ALA A 253 -8.35 -4.62 -1.15
N ILE A 254 -8.42 -5.23 -2.30
CA ILE A 254 -7.30 -5.50 -3.21
C ILE A 254 -7.41 -4.65 -4.46
N GLN A 255 -6.40 -3.82 -4.74
CA GLN A 255 -6.36 -2.98 -5.93
C GLN A 255 -5.65 -3.70 -7.09
N PHE A 256 -6.25 -3.60 -8.27
CA PHE A 256 -5.64 -3.99 -9.53
C PHE A 256 -5.15 -2.73 -10.27
N HIS A 257 -3.94 -2.80 -10.83
CA HIS A 257 -3.41 -1.73 -11.68
C HIS A 257 -3.84 -1.97 -13.12
N PRO A 258 -4.41 -0.96 -13.80
CA PRO A 258 -4.91 -1.13 -15.17
C PRO A 258 -3.87 -1.61 -16.17
N THR A 259 -2.63 -1.13 -16.04
CA THR A 259 -1.56 -1.30 -17.02
C THR A 259 -0.43 -2.21 -16.49
N GLY A 260 -0.75 -3.47 -16.24
CA GLY A 260 0.24 -4.54 -16.13
C GLY A 260 0.61 -5.06 -17.52
N ILE A 261 1.91 -5.20 -17.81
CA ILE A 261 2.37 -5.80 -19.07
C ILE A 261 1.85 -7.23 -19.18
N PHE A 262 1.15 -7.52 -20.25
CA PHE A 262 0.63 -8.87 -20.50
C PHE A 262 1.70 -9.76 -21.17
N PRO A 263 1.86 -11.04 -20.75
CA PRO A 263 1.12 -11.73 -19.68
C PRO A 263 1.81 -11.64 -18.30
N ALA A 264 2.96 -10.99 -18.18
CA ALA A 264 3.84 -11.08 -17.01
C ALA A 264 3.35 -10.29 -15.78
N GLY A 265 2.50 -9.27 -15.96
CA GLY A 265 2.03 -8.40 -14.89
C GLY A 265 3.02 -7.31 -14.48
N ILE A 266 4.15 -7.13 -15.18
CA ILE A 266 5.12 -6.08 -14.87
C ILE A 266 4.46 -4.71 -15.00
N LEU A 267 4.74 -3.82 -14.04
CA LEU A 267 4.11 -2.50 -13.99
C LEU A 267 4.53 -1.61 -15.17
N VAL A 268 3.53 -1.05 -15.87
CA VAL A 268 3.69 0.19 -16.66
C VAL A 268 3.07 1.32 -15.86
N THR A 269 3.87 2.31 -15.51
CA THR A 269 3.48 3.40 -14.62
C THR A 269 2.19 4.12 -15.06
N GLU A 270 1.38 4.54 -14.09
CA GLU A 270 0.25 5.45 -14.33
C GLU A 270 0.70 6.78 -14.96
N GLY A 271 1.98 7.16 -14.78
CA GLY A 271 2.57 8.30 -15.44
C GLY A 271 2.39 8.30 -16.97
N CYS A 272 2.37 7.12 -17.60
CA CYS A 272 2.08 7.01 -19.04
C CYS A 272 0.71 7.58 -19.40
N ARG A 273 -0.33 7.27 -18.59
CA ARG A 273 -1.69 7.84 -18.79
C ARG A 273 -1.76 9.29 -18.33
N GLY A 274 -1.05 9.63 -17.26
CA GLY A 274 -0.94 11.02 -16.77
C GLY A 274 -0.27 11.95 -17.78
N ASP A 275 0.69 11.44 -18.53
CA ASP A 275 1.37 12.17 -19.62
C ASP A 275 0.56 12.17 -20.92
N GLY A 276 -0.55 11.41 -21.01
CA GLY A 276 -1.48 11.40 -22.12
C GLY A 276 -1.61 10.09 -22.90
N GLY A 277 -1.05 8.98 -22.42
CA GLY A 277 -1.21 7.65 -23.02
C GLY A 277 -2.64 7.13 -22.96
N LEU A 278 -3.08 6.39 -23.98
CA LEU A 278 -4.46 6.00 -24.23
C LEU A 278 -4.63 4.48 -24.24
N PRO A 279 -5.49 3.90 -23.37
CA PRO A 279 -5.95 2.53 -23.52
C PRO A 279 -6.80 2.36 -24.80
N ARG A 280 -6.52 1.30 -25.56
CA ARG A 280 -7.24 0.95 -26.81
C ARG A 280 -7.62 -0.53 -26.82
N ASP A 281 -8.70 -0.84 -27.50
CA ASP A 281 -9.16 -2.21 -27.71
C ASP A 281 -8.52 -2.88 -28.95
N VAL A 282 -8.99 -4.07 -29.30
CA VAL A 282 -8.50 -4.84 -30.46
C VAL A 282 -8.63 -4.08 -31.80
N ASP A 283 -9.65 -3.23 -31.92
CA ASP A 283 -9.91 -2.41 -33.12
C ASP A 283 -9.11 -1.10 -33.11
N GLY A 284 -8.30 -0.85 -32.08
CA GLY A 284 -7.58 0.41 -31.87
C GLY A 284 -8.46 1.52 -31.31
N TYR A 285 -9.69 1.22 -30.93
CA TYR A 285 -10.66 2.19 -30.46
C TYR A 285 -10.38 2.68 -29.04
N ARG A 286 -10.44 4.01 -28.83
CA ARG A 286 -10.33 4.67 -27.52
C ARG A 286 -11.67 4.62 -26.79
N PHE A 287 -11.90 3.62 -25.95
CA PHE A 287 -13.21 3.34 -25.33
C PHE A 287 -13.49 4.07 -24.01
N MET A 288 -12.48 4.56 -23.31
CA MET A 288 -12.65 5.16 -21.98
C MET A 288 -13.58 6.39 -21.95
N PRO A 289 -13.56 7.31 -22.94
CA PRO A 289 -14.47 8.45 -22.97
C PRO A 289 -15.95 8.09 -22.98
N ASP A 290 -16.33 6.93 -23.55
CA ASP A 290 -17.73 6.50 -23.65
C ASP A 290 -18.27 6.00 -22.31
N VAL A 291 -17.40 5.35 -21.50
CA VAL A 291 -17.80 4.69 -20.27
C VAL A 291 -17.49 5.52 -19.02
N GLU A 292 -16.53 6.44 -19.12
CA GLU A 292 -16.12 7.36 -18.04
C GLU A 292 -15.87 8.78 -18.63
N PRO A 293 -16.92 9.50 -19.04
CA PRO A 293 -16.78 10.76 -19.78
C PRO A 293 -16.13 11.87 -18.96
N GLU A 294 -16.26 11.85 -17.62
CA GLU A 294 -15.78 12.91 -16.73
C GLU A 294 -14.24 12.85 -16.54
N LYS A 295 -13.70 11.67 -16.29
CA LYS A 295 -12.28 11.46 -15.97
C LYS A 295 -11.52 10.66 -17.03
N LYS A 296 -12.23 9.98 -17.91
CA LYS A 296 -11.67 9.19 -19.02
C LYS A 296 -10.57 8.22 -18.51
N GLU A 297 -9.40 8.26 -19.12
CA GLU A 297 -8.23 7.44 -18.76
C GLU A 297 -7.67 7.75 -17.38
N LEU A 298 -8.02 8.90 -16.79
CA LEU A 298 -7.61 9.35 -15.46
C LEU A 298 -8.73 9.20 -14.41
N ALA A 299 -9.71 8.34 -14.64
CA ALA A 299 -10.53 7.80 -13.57
C ALA A 299 -9.65 6.99 -12.59
N SER A 300 -10.15 6.73 -11.39
CA SER A 300 -9.39 5.94 -10.41
C SER A 300 -9.13 4.52 -10.90
N ARG A 301 -8.11 3.88 -10.33
CA ARG A 301 -7.64 2.56 -10.80
C ARG A 301 -8.69 1.47 -10.77
N ASP A 302 -9.52 1.45 -9.72
CA ASP A 302 -10.63 0.49 -9.59
C ASP A 302 -11.62 0.62 -10.75
N VAL A 303 -11.91 1.84 -11.16
CA VAL A 303 -12.82 2.13 -12.29
C VAL A 303 -12.17 1.73 -13.61
N VAL A 304 -10.96 2.22 -13.89
CA VAL A 304 -10.28 1.93 -15.17
C VAL A 304 -10.06 0.42 -15.34
N SER A 305 -9.64 -0.29 -14.28
CA SER A 305 -9.43 -1.75 -14.35
C SER A 305 -10.73 -2.49 -14.65
N ARG A 306 -11.85 -2.11 -14.03
CA ARG A 306 -13.18 -2.70 -14.35
C ARG A 306 -13.56 -2.44 -15.80
N ARG A 307 -13.44 -1.22 -16.30
CA ARG A 307 -13.79 -0.89 -17.70
C ARG A 307 -12.94 -1.64 -18.72
N MET A 308 -11.67 -1.87 -18.40
CA MET A 308 -10.79 -2.69 -19.24
C MET A 308 -11.24 -4.16 -19.29
N GLU A 309 -11.53 -4.77 -18.14
CA GLU A 309 -12.02 -6.17 -18.10
C GLU A 309 -13.41 -6.30 -18.72
N GLU A 310 -14.33 -5.34 -18.53
CA GLU A 310 -15.62 -5.30 -19.23
C GLU A 310 -15.41 -5.26 -20.76
N ARG A 311 -14.45 -4.45 -21.24
CA ARG A 311 -14.16 -4.36 -22.68
C ARG A 311 -13.64 -5.68 -23.24
N ILE A 312 -12.80 -6.40 -22.48
CA ILE A 312 -12.35 -7.76 -22.83
C ILE A 312 -13.53 -8.72 -22.85
N ALA A 313 -14.40 -8.70 -21.83
CA ALA A 313 -15.57 -9.55 -21.74
C ALA A 313 -16.58 -9.34 -22.90
N MET A 314 -16.62 -8.14 -23.47
CA MET A 314 -17.39 -7.83 -24.70
C MET A 314 -16.76 -8.40 -25.98
N GLY A 315 -15.66 -9.17 -25.88
CA GLY A 315 -14.95 -9.74 -27.03
C GLY A 315 -14.07 -8.74 -27.77
N LYS A 316 -13.73 -7.61 -27.13
CA LYS A 316 -12.87 -6.56 -27.69
C LYS A 316 -11.43 -6.66 -27.22
N GLY A 317 -11.03 -7.76 -26.59
CA GLY A 317 -9.65 -8.10 -26.26
C GLY A 317 -8.89 -8.69 -27.45
N VAL A 318 -7.57 -8.48 -27.44
CA VAL A 318 -6.65 -9.11 -28.39
C VAL A 318 -6.37 -10.54 -27.89
N LYS A 319 -6.75 -11.55 -28.67
CA LYS A 319 -6.61 -12.96 -28.30
C LYS A 319 -5.20 -13.49 -28.55
N THR A 320 -4.64 -14.17 -27.56
CA THR A 320 -3.33 -14.84 -27.65
C THR A 320 -3.41 -16.22 -26.99
N LYS A 321 -2.36 -17.04 -27.16
CA LYS A 321 -2.24 -18.34 -26.46
C LYS A 321 -2.12 -18.21 -24.93
N TYR A 322 -1.86 -17.02 -24.40
CA TYR A 322 -1.73 -16.74 -22.97
C TYR A 322 -2.99 -16.09 -22.37
N GLY A 323 -4.01 -15.84 -23.18
CA GLY A 323 -5.24 -15.14 -22.81
C GLY A 323 -5.45 -13.88 -23.64
N GLU A 324 -6.24 -12.96 -23.13
CA GLU A 324 -6.62 -11.72 -23.82
C GLU A 324 -6.02 -10.49 -23.15
N HIS A 325 -5.72 -9.46 -23.93
CA HIS A 325 -5.19 -8.17 -23.45
C HIS A 325 -5.80 -7.00 -24.24
N LEU A 326 -5.57 -5.79 -23.77
CA LEU A 326 -5.79 -4.53 -24.46
C LEU A 326 -4.45 -3.86 -24.79
N TRP A 327 -4.50 -2.72 -25.46
CA TRP A 327 -3.33 -1.93 -25.78
C TRP A 327 -3.21 -0.68 -24.91
N LEU A 328 -1.99 -0.27 -24.61
CA LEU A 328 -1.67 1.06 -24.15
C LEU A 328 -0.85 1.78 -25.23
N ASP A 329 -1.45 2.82 -25.81
CA ASP A 329 -0.81 3.66 -26.82
C ASP A 329 -0.13 4.86 -26.15
N ILE A 330 1.21 4.86 -26.14
CA ILE A 330 2.03 6.00 -25.70
C ILE A 330 2.82 6.63 -26.87
N THR A 331 2.66 6.13 -28.10
CA THR A 331 3.38 6.62 -29.29
C THR A 331 3.14 8.11 -29.54
N LEU A 332 1.93 8.60 -29.17
CA LEU A 332 1.55 10.00 -29.29
C LEU A 332 2.39 10.96 -28.43
N LEU A 333 3.09 10.44 -27.40
CA LEU A 333 3.98 11.26 -26.57
C LEU A 333 5.28 11.62 -27.30
N GLY A 334 5.64 10.88 -28.34
CA GLY A 334 6.83 11.08 -29.13
C GLY A 334 8.09 10.42 -28.56
N GLU A 335 9.01 10.08 -29.44
CA GLU A 335 10.21 9.30 -29.11
C GLU A 335 11.07 9.96 -28.02
N HIS A 336 11.29 11.28 -28.11
CA HIS A 336 12.11 12.00 -27.12
C HIS A 336 11.51 11.89 -25.71
N HIS A 337 10.18 12.10 -25.55
CA HIS A 337 9.51 12.00 -24.27
C HIS A 337 9.63 10.59 -23.69
N ILE A 338 9.33 9.57 -24.51
CA ILE A 338 9.36 8.16 -24.08
C ILE A 338 10.77 7.76 -23.62
N LYS A 339 11.81 8.04 -24.42
CA LYS A 339 13.18 7.64 -24.10
C LYS A 339 13.81 8.41 -22.91
N HIS A 340 13.35 9.63 -22.61
CA HIS A 340 13.96 10.45 -21.56
C HIS A 340 13.11 10.61 -20.29
N LYS A 341 11.78 10.63 -20.41
CA LYS A 341 10.86 10.82 -19.28
C LYS A 341 10.20 9.52 -18.80
N LEU A 342 10.12 8.52 -19.69
CA LEU A 342 9.57 7.19 -19.43
C LEU A 342 10.62 6.11 -19.76
N ARG A 343 11.87 6.35 -19.37
CA ARG A 343 13.01 5.52 -19.72
C ARG A 343 12.87 4.08 -19.23
N GLU A 344 12.45 3.87 -17.97
CA GLU A 344 12.23 2.53 -17.42
C GLU A 344 11.13 1.79 -18.20
N VAL A 345 10.06 2.48 -18.58
CA VAL A 345 8.99 1.90 -19.43
C VAL A 345 9.56 1.49 -20.78
N TYR A 346 10.35 2.36 -21.43
CA TYR A 346 11.02 2.03 -22.68
C TYR A 346 11.90 0.79 -22.55
N GLU A 347 12.78 0.76 -21.54
CA GLU A 347 13.71 -0.35 -21.30
C GLU A 347 12.96 -1.67 -21.00
N ILE A 348 11.90 -1.63 -20.17
CA ILE A 348 11.07 -2.80 -19.87
C ILE A 348 10.40 -3.34 -21.14
N CYS A 349 9.78 -2.47 -21.94
CA CYS A 349 9.14 -2.90 -23.19
C CYS A 349 10.15 -3.47 -24.18
N HIS A 350 11.27 -2.79 -24.35
CA HIS A 350 12.31 -3.19 -25.32
C HIS A 350 12.98 -4.51 -24.94
N TYR A 351 13.43 -4.65 -23.68
CA TYR A 351 14.22 -5.80 -23.26
C TYR A 351 13.40 -7.03 -22.84
N PHE A 352 12.20 -6.84 -22.28
CA PHE A 352 11.37 -7.96 -21.81
C PHE A 352 10.29 -8.37 -22.82
N LEU A 353 9.78 -7.45 -23.63
CA LEU A 353 8.74 -7.74 -24.62
C LEU A 353 9.27 -7.80 -26.06
N GLY A 354 10.42 -7.18 -26.34
CA GLY A 354 10.86 -6.95 -27.71
C GLY A 354 10.00 -5.93 -28.46
N VAL A 355 9.31 -5.05 -27.77
CA VAL A 355 8.41 -4.00 -28.31
C VAL A 355 9.10 -2.65 -28.21
N ASP A 356 9.10 -1.87 -29.29
CA ASP A 356 9.52 -0.47 -29.29
C ASP A 356 8.32 0.44 -29.00
N PRO A 357 8.11 0.91 -27.76
CA PRO A 357 6.92 1.69 -27.42
C PRO A 357 6.89 3.09 -28.00
N THR A 358 7.93 3.49 -28.73
CA THR A 358 7.92 4.72 -29.55
C THR A 358 7.19 4.54 -30.88
N LYS A 359 6.94 3.30 -31.32
CA LYS A 359 6.34 2.93 -32.60
C LYS A 359 5.18 1.96 -32.49
N GLU A 360 5.16 1.16 -31.44
CA GLU A 360 4.21 0.05 -31.21
C GLU A 360 3.47 0.24 -29.90
N TRP A 361 2.24 -0.25 -29.84
CA TRP A 361 1.45 -0.22 -28.60
C TRP A 361 1.88 -1.32 -27.63
N ILE A 362 1.80 -1.02 -26.33
CA ILE A 362 2.17 -1.94 -25.26
C ILE A 362 0.99 -2.87 -24.94
N PRO A 363 1.16 -4.21 -24.95
CA PRO A 363 0.11 -5.12 -24.51
C PRO A 363 -0.07 -5.02 -22.99
N VAL A 364 -1.28 -4.69 -22.53
CA VAL A 364 -1.58 -4.47 -21.11
C VAL A 364 -2.86 -5.16 -20.70
N ARG A 365 -2.89 -5.62 -19.44
CA ARG A 365 -4.09 -6.10 -18.75
C ARG A 365 -4.03 -5.74 -17.28
N PRO A 366 -5.16 -5.51 -16.61
CA PRO A 366 -5.18 -5.31 -15.16
C PRO A 366 -4.48 -6.45 -14.41
N ALA A 367 -3.58 -6.07 -13.49
CA ALA A 367 -2.81 -6.98 -12.66
C ALA A 367 -2.97 -6.61 -11.19
N GLN A 368 -2.96 -7.59 -10.29
CA GLN A 368 -2.94 -7.29 -8.85
C GLN A 368 -1.77 -6.35 -8.53
N HIS A 369 -2.01 -5.34 -7.68
CA HIS A 369 -1.01 -4.29 -7.48
C HIS A 369 -0.80 -3.87 -6.03
N TYR A 370 -1.87 -3.68 -5.24
CA TYR A 370 -1.78 -3.15 -3.89
C TYR A 370 -2.83 -3.75 -2.96
N THR A 371 -2.42 -4.05 -1.73
CA THR A 371 -3.33 -4.47 -0.66
C THR A 371 -3.61 -3.27 0.23
N MET A 372 -4.86 -2.73 0.22
CA MET A 372 -5.23 -1.61 1.10
C MET A 372 -5.44 -2.06 2.54
N GLY A 373 -5.81 -3.32 2.74
CA GLY A 373 -5.82 -3.97 4.05
C GLY A 373 -4.43 -4.23 4.62
N GLY A 374 -4.37 -4.78 5.81
CA GLY A 374 -3.11 -5.11 6.49
C GLY A 374 -3.27 -5.25 7.99
N VAL A 375 -2.14 -5.22 8.71
CA VAL A 375 -2.12 -5.22 10.17
C VAL A 375 -2.94 -4.03 10.68
N ARG A 376 -3.96 -4.30 11.49
CA ARG A 376 -4.82 -3.27 12.06
C ARG A 376 -4.04 -2.38 13.00
N THR A 377 -4.07 -1.07 12.77
CA THR A 377 -3.45 -0.07 13.62
C THR A 377 -4.42 1.06 13.96
N ASN A 378 -4.17 1.72 15.07
CA ASN A 378 -4.80 3.00 15.40
C ASN A 378 -4.08 4.15 14.65
N PRO A 379 -4.52 5.41 14.76
CA PRO A 379 -3.86 6.54 14.09
C PRO A 379 -2.39 6.73 14.44
N THR A 380 -1.90 6.24 15.60
CA THR A 380 -0.49 6.29 15.98
C THR A 380 0.36 5.17 15.34
N GLY A 381 -0.25 4.28 14.59
CA GLY A 381 0.41 3.11 14.00
C GLY A 381 0.56 1.91 14.94
N GLU A 382 0.05 1.98 16.18
CA GLU A 382 0.08 0.89 17.16
C GLU A 382 -1.11 -0.05 16.95
N SER A 383 -0.92 -1.35 17.17
CA SER A 383 -2.00 -2.35 17.20
C SER A 383 -2.94 -2.06 18.37
N PRO A 384 -4.27 -2.00 18.14
CA PRO A 384 -5.22 -1.78 19.24
C PRO A 384 -5.26 -2.91 20.26
N GLN A 385 -4.91 -4.12 19.86
CA GLN A 385 -5.02 -5.34 20.70
C GLN A 385 -3.70 -5.75 21.34
N LEU A 386 -2.55 -5.43 20.72
CA LEU A 386 -1.24 -5.90 21.16
C LEU A 386 -0.29 -4.72 21.33
N LYS A 387 -0.15 -4.24 22.57
CA LYS A 387 0.67 -3.07 22.91
C LYS A 387 2.13 -3.27 22.49
N GLY A 388 2.77 -2.20 21.99
CA GLY A 388 4.16 -2.24 21.53
C GLY A 388 4.34 -2.91 20.16
N LEU A 389 3.27 -3.37 19.51
CA LEU A 389 3.28 -3.78 18.12
C LEU A 389 2.81 -2.60 17.25
N PHE A 390 3.65 -2.19 16.29
CA PHE A 390 3.37 -1.14 15.32
C PHE A 390 3.40 -1.69 13.91
N ALA A 391 2.78 -0.98 12.97
CA ALA A 391 2.94 -1.25 11.55
C ALA A 391 2.82 0.03 10.72
N ALA A 392 3.50 0.05 9.55
CA ALA A 392 3.44 1.17 8.62
C ALA A 392 3.68 0.75 7.16
N GLY A 393 3.25 1.59 6.22
CA GLY A 393 3.27 1.31 4.79
C GLY A 393 2.28 0.21 4.42
N GLU A 394 2.47 -0.44 3.28
CA GLU A 394 1.53 -1.46 2.76
C GLU A 394 1.36 -2.70 3.67
N ALA A 395 2.21 -2.88 4.69
CA ALA A 395 2.01 -3.92 5.69
C ALA A 395 0.90 -3.59 6.69
N ALA A 396 0.56 -2.30 6.83
CA ALA A 396 -0.43 -1.80 7.77
C ALA A 396 -1.76 -1.51 7.08
N CYS A 397 -2.85 -1.79 7.74
CA CYS A 397 -4.10 -1.10 7.52
C CYS A 397 -4.16 0.10 8.47
N TRP A 398 -3.50 1.18 8.06
CA TRP A 398 -3.58 2.47 8.74
C TRP A 398 -4.89 3.20 8.40
N ASP A 399 -5.67 2.58 7.52
CA ASP A 399 -6.94 3.07 6.95
C ASP A 399 -6.83 4.37 6.14
N MET A 400 -5.66 4.69 5.62
CA MET A 400 -5.49 5.87 4.77
C MET A 400 -6.12 5.69 3.38
N HIS A 401 -6.16 4.46 2.89
CA HIS A 401 -6.57 4.14 1.52
C HIS A 401 -8.02 3.64 1.41
N GLY A 402 -8.63 3.21 2.50
CA GLY A 402 -9.95 2.60 2.47
C GLY A 402 -10.05 1.44 1.45
N PHE A 403 -11.00 1.52 0.53
CA PHE A 403 -11.23 0.47 -0.46
C PHE A 403 -10.63 0.74 -1.85
N ASN A 404 -9.97 1.88 -2.04
CA ASN A 404 -9.21 2.16 -3.26
C ASN A 404 -8.17 3.25 -3.05
N ARG A 405 -6.93 2.96 -3.38
CA ARG A 405 -5.79 3.86 -3.23
C ARG A 405 -5.59 4.73 -4.48
N LEU A 406 -5.44 6.02 -4.31
CA LEU A 406 -5.00 6.92 -5.37
C LEU A 406 -3.54 6.70 -5.74
N GLY A 407 -3.22 6.86 -7.03
CA GLY A 407 -1.85 6.79 -7.53
C GLY A 407 -0.94 7.78 -6.81
N GLY A 408 0.29 7.36 -6.46
CA GLY A 408 1.25 8.18 -5.74
C GLY A 408 1.04 8.30 -4.23
N ASN A 409 -0.14 8.01 -3.69
CA ASN A 409 -0.38 8.03 -2.25
C ASN A 409 0.34 6.89 -1.51
N SER A 410 0.54 5.72 -2.10
CA SER A 410 1.26 4.63 -1.39
C SER A 410 2.72 4.93 -1.16
N VAL A 411 3.40 5.50 -2.17
CA VAL A 411 4.81 5.89 -2.01
C VAL A 411 4.93 7.04 -1.02
N ALA A 412 3.99 8.00 -1.07
CA ALA A 412 3.90 9.06 -0.08
C ALA A 412 3.68 8.50 1.33
N GLU A 413 2.72 7.57 1.49
CA GLU A 413 2.43 6.92 2.77
C GLU A 413 3.67 6.24 3.37
N THR A 414 4.47 5.52 2.58
CA THR A 414 5.64 4.84 3.14
C THR A 414 6.57 5.78 3.89
N VAL A 415 6.81 6.98 3.35
CA VAL A 415 7.66 7.98 4.01
C VAL A 415 6.91 8.70 5.11
N VAL A 416 5.69 9.16 4.86
CA VAL A 416 4.88 9.92 5.82
C VAL A 416 4.50 9.08 7.03
N ALA A 417 4.02 7.84 6.83
CA ALA A 417 3.77 6.92 7.93
C ALA A 417 5.06 6.56 8.66
N GLY A 418 6.17 6.37 7.93
CA GLY A 418 7.49 6.19 8.53
C GLY A 418 7.90 7.36 9.43
N MET A 419 7.59 8.60 9.03
CA MET A 419 7.79 9.79 9.87
C MET A 419 6.90 9.77 11.12
N ILE A 420 5.59 9.66 10.93
CA ILE A 420 4.59 9.79 12.00
C ILE A 420 4.70 8.63 12.99
N VAL A 421 4.64 7.39 12.49
CA VAL A 421 4.67 6.18 13.33
C VAL A 421 6.04 6.04 14.02
N GLY A 422 7.13 6.41 13.34
CA GLY A 422 8.47 6.40 13.94
C GLY A 422 8.60 7.34 15.14
N GLU A 423 7.98 8.52 15.12
CA GLU A 423 7.93 9.42 16.27
C GLU A 423 7.06 8.85 17.41
N PHE A 424 5.92 8.23 17.09
CA PHE A 424 5.09 7.56 18.13
C PHE A 424 5.78 6.34 18.73
N ILE A 425 6.58 5.61 17.97
CA ILE A 425 7.44 4.53 18.47
C ILE A 425 8.47 5.11 19.47
N ALA A 426 9.09 6.23 19.14
CA ALA A 426 10.02 6.90 20.05
C ALA A 426 9.33 7.35 21.34
N ASP A 427 8.15 8.00 21.24
CA ASP A 427 7.34 8.37 22.41
C ASP A 427 6.96 7.15 23.28
N PHE A 428 6.67 6.02 22.64
CA PHE A 428 6.39 4.76 23.34
C PHE A 428 7.62 4.24 24.08
N CYS A 429 8.80 4.28 23.46
CA CYS A 429 10.05 3.87 24.08
C CYS A 429 10.45 4.76 25.24
N GLU A 430 10.25 6.10 25.14
CA GLU A 430 10.51 7.07 26.21
C GLU A 430 9.64 6.82 27.46
N LYS A 431 8.38 6.42 27.24
CA LYS A 431 7.44 6.10 28.35
C LYS A 431 7.66 4.71 28.93
N SER A 432 8.47 3.87 28.28
CA SER A 432 8.81 2.54 28.77
C SER A 432 9.95 2.67 29.79
N GLU A 433 9.88 1.88 30.87
CA GLU A 433 10.94 1.83 31.88
C GLU A 433 12.30 1.49 31.25
N ASN A 434 13.39 1.90 31.91
CA ASN A 434 14.74 1.56 31.49
C ASN A 434 14.92 0.05 31.45
N GLY A 435 15.19 -0.49 30.26
CA GLY A 435 15.31 -1.93 30.01
C GLY A 435 14.03 -2.58 29.47
N ILE A 436 14.15 -3.85 29.13
CA ILE A 436 13.06 -4.69 28.67
C ILE A 436 12.89 -5.80 29.69
N ASP A 437 11.88 -5.67 30.54
CA ASP A 437 11.52 -6.73 31.48
C ASP A 437 10.56 -7.70 30.81
N ILE A 438 11.09 -8.85 30.41
CA ILE A 438 10.34 -9.95 29.81
C ILE A 438 10.73 -11.24 30.49
N PRO A 439 9.79 -12.06 30.97
CA PRO A 439 10.08 -13.40 31.43
C PRO A 439 10.74 -14.23 30.33
N THR A 440 11.89 -14.81 30.61
CA THR A 440 12.65 -15.60 29.61
C THR A 440 11.82 -16.77 29.07
N SER A 441 10.86 -17.28 29.84
CA SER A 441 9.92 -18.33 29.44
C SER A 441 9.15 -17.95 28.17
N ILE A 442 8.69 -16.70 28.04
CA ILE A 442 7.92 -16.23 26.87
C ILE A 442 8.76 -16.31 25.58
N ILE A 443 10.06 -16.00 25.67
CA ILE A 443 11.00 -16.13 24.55
C ILE A 443 11.13 -17.59 24.15
N TYR A 444 11.36 -18.49 25.12
CA TYR A 444 11.53 -19.92 24.82
C TYR A 444 10.24 -20.60 24.41
N GLU A 445 9.07 -20.17 24.88
CA GLU A 445 7.77 -20.65 24.41
C GLU A 445 7.54 -20.27 22.95
N SER A 446 7.85 -19.02 22.59
CA SER A 446 7.77 -18.56 21.21
C SER A 446 8.74 -19.33 20.30
N LEU A 447 9.97 -19.59 20.76
CA LEU A 447 10.93 -20.41 20.04
C LEU A 447 10.43 -21.86 19.87
N ALA A 448 9.90 -22.46 20.92
CA ALA A 448 9.39 -23.84 20.88
C ALA A 448 8.23 -23.97 19.86
N LYS A 449 7.34 -22.99 19.80
CA LYS A 449 6.27 -22.96 18.76
C LYS A 449 6.85 -22.96 17.35
N VAL A 450 7.85 -22.11 17.07
CA VAL A 450 8.54 -22.07 15.78
C VAL A 450 9.22 -23.40 15.48
N GLN A 451 10.00 -23.95 16.44
CA GLN A 451 10.69 -25.23 16.26
C GLN A 451 9.72 -26.38 15.99
N ASN A 452 8.60 -26.41 16.71
CA ASN A 452 7.57 -27.43 16.49
C ASN A 452 6.96 -27.34 15.10
N GLU A 453 6.68 -26.13 14.61
CA GLU A 453 6.14 -25.90 13.27
C GLU A 453 7.14 -26.32 12.18
N LEU A 454 8.41 -25.91 12.30
CA LEU A 454 9.47 -26.30 11.36
C LEU A 454 9.74 -27.82 11.38
N ASN A 455 9.80 -28.42 12.57
CA ASN A 455 9.93 -29.87 12.73
C ASN A 455 8.75 -30.63 12.17
N GLY A 456 7.56 -30.03 12.16
CA GLY A 456 6.37 -30.61 11.53
C GLY A 456 6.56 -30.87 10.03
N PHE A 457 7.26 -29.99 9.31
CA PHE A 457 7.63 -30.23 7.90
C PHE A 457 8.70 -31.32 7.75
N ILE A 458 9.75 -31.29 8.59
CA ILE A 458 10.88 -32.22 8.49
C ILE A 458 10.46 -33.66 8.85
N LYS A 459 9.59 -33.82 9.84
CA LYS A 459 9.07 -35.13 10.27
C LYS A 459 7.86 -35.61 9.47
N CYS A 460 7.37 -34.79 8.56
CA CYS A 460 6.21 -35.13 7.75
C CYS A 460 6.54 -36.29 6.79
N THR A 461 5.66 -37.30 6.75
CA THR A 461 5.71 -38.42 5.81
C THR A 461 4.66 -38.30 4.70
N GLY A 462 4.07 -37.13 4.55
CA GLY A 462 3.08 -36.84 3.51
C GLY A 462 3.67 -36.82 2.10
N ASN A 463 2.86 -36.44 1.14
CA ASN A 463 3.22 -36.46 -0.29
C ASN A 463 2.82 -35.17 -1.02
N GLU A 464 2.51 -34.10 -0.30
CA GLU A 464 2.14 -32.83 -0.90
C GLU A 464 3.36 -32.04 -1.39
N ASP A 465 3.15 -31.28 -2.44
CA ASP A 465 4.15 -30.45 -3.09
C ASP A 465 3.83 -28.96 -2.86
N ALA A 466 4.72 -28.26 -2.15
CA ALA A 466 4.54 -26.84 -1.83
C ALA A 466 4.38 -25.95 -3.07
N VAL A 467 5.07 -26.30 -4.18
CA VAL A 467 4.98 -25.52 -5.45
C VAL A 467 3.60 -25.69 -6.08
N LYS A 468 3.08 -26.94 -6.09
CA LYS A 468 1.75 -27.23 -6.63
C LYS A 468 0.65 -26.55 -5.80
N LEU A 469 0.74 -26.61 -4.48
CA LEU A 469 -0.22 -25.96 -3.58
C LEU A 469 -0.22 -24.43 -3.78
N ARG A 470 0.96 -23.81 -3.83
CA ARG A 470 1.11 -22.36 -4.08
C ARG A 470 0.56 -21.97 -5.46
N THR A 471 0.90 -22.73 -6.50
CA THR A 471 0.41 -22.46 -7.85
C THR A 471 -1.12 -22.52 -7.89
N ARG A 472 -1.71 -23.53 -7.27
CA ARG A 472 -3.16 -23.69 -7.23
C ARG A 472 -3.84 -22.57 -6.44
N MET A 473 -3.29 -22.20 -5.27
CA MET A 473 -3.76 -21.02 -4.53
C MET A 473 -3.76 -19.76 -5.41
N GLN A 474 -2.67 -19.49 -6.13
CA GLN A 474 -2.55 -18.33 -7.00
C GLN A 474 -3.57 -18.34 -8.14
N GLU A 475 -3.89 -19.52 -8.70
CA GLU A 475 -4.92 -19.67 -9.72
C GLU A 475 -6.32 -19.38 -9.17
N VAL A 476 -6.66 -19.94 -8.01
CA VAL A 476 -7.94 -19.70 -7.32
C VAL A 476 -8.12 -18.23 -7.02
N MET A 477 -7.13 -17.58 -6.44
CA MET A 477 -7.18 -16.15 -6.12
C MET A 477 -7.35 -15.28 -7.37
N THR A 478 -6.62 -15.59 -8.44
CA THR A 478 -6.68 -14.82 -9.69
C THR A 478 -8.03 -14.96 -10.40
N THR A 479 -8.60 -16.17 -10.43
CA THR A 479 -9.81 -16.46 -11.19
C THR A 479 -11.10 -16.17 -10.44
N LYS A 480 -11.11 -16.36 -9.09
CA LYS A 480 -12.33 -16.28 -8.29
C LYS A 480 -12.39 -15.10 -7.33
N ILE A 481 -11.22 -14.51 -6.97
CA ILE A 481 -11.10 -13.36 -6.05
C ILE A 481 -10.45 -12.15 -6.79
N GLY A 482 -10.77 -12.02 -8.06
CA GLY A 482 -10.26 -10.97 -8.95
C GLY A 482 -11.02 -9.65 -8.86
N ILE A 483 -11.11 -8.94 -9.99
CA ILE A 483 -11.79 -7.63 -10.11
C ILE A 483 -13.32 -7.82 -9.98
N PHE A 484 -13.89 -8.77 -10.71
CA PHE A 484 -15.29 -9.14 -10.60
C PHE A 484 -15.45 -10.33 -9.67
N ARG A 485 -16.31 -10.19 -8.68
CA ARG A 485 -16.53 -11.18 -7.62
C ARG A 485 -17.98 -11.61 -7.58
N ARG A 486 -18.21 -12.93 -7.55
CA ARG A 486 -19.54 -13.55 -7.45
C ARG A 486 -19.60 -14.42 -6.21
N GLY A 487 -20.70 -14.38 -5.48
CA GLY A 487 -20.87 -15.16 -4.23
C GLY A 487 -20.49 -16.62 -4.41
N LYS A 488 -21.06 -17.31 -5.43
CA LYS A 488 -20.78 -18.72 -5.71
C LYS A 488 -19.28 -18.99 -5.96
N ASP A 489 -18.63 -18.18 -6.79
CA ASP A 489 -17.21 -18.36 -7.13
C ASP A 489 -16.33 -18.18 -5.90
N MET A 490 -16.70 -17.24 -5.01
CA MET A 490 -15.98 -17.00 -3.76
C MET A 490 -16.22 -18.10 -2.71
N GLU A 491 -17.43 -18.68 -2.62
CA GLU A 491 -17.70 -19.83 -1.77
C GLU A 491 -16.85 -21.04 -2.18
N GLU A 492 -16.77 -21.31 -3.49
CA GLU A 492 -15.89 -22.33 -4.04
C GLU A 492 -14.42 -22.03 -3.75
N ALA A 493 -13.99 -20.75 -3.88
CA ALA A 493 -12.63 -20.33 -3.57
C ALA A 493 -12.27 -20.55 -2.10
N VAL A 494 -13.13 -20.15 -1.18
CA VAL A 494 -12.90 -20.33 0.26
C VAL A 494 -12.80 -21.82 0.59
N THR A 495 -13.70 -22.64 0.08
CA THR A 495 -13.68 -24.11 0.28
C THR A 495 -12.37 -24.72 -0.22
N GLU A 496 -11.96 -24.37 -1.43
CA GLU A 496 -10.73 -24.90 -2.02
C GLU A 496 -9.47 -24.41 -1.30
N LEU A 497 -9.40 -23.13 -0.95
CA LEU A 497 -8.27 -22.56 -0.20
C LEU A 497 -8.15 -23.18 1.18
N GLU A 498 -9.26 -23.45 1.86
CA GLU A 498 -9.27 -24.14 3.16
C GLU A 498 -8.74 -25.58 3.02
N GLU A 499 -9.12 -26.29 1.96
CA GLU A 499 -8.56 -27.61 1.66
C GLU A 499 -7.05 -27.52 1.40
N LEU A 500 -6.60 -26.59 0.57
CA LEU A 500 -5.17 -26.38 0.30
C LEU A 500 -4.40 -26.05 1.59
N TYR A 501 -4.99 -25.26 2.49
CA TYR A 501 -4.39 -24.97 3.80
C TYR A 501 -4.24 -26.24 4.64
N LYS A 502 -5.29 -27.06 4.76
CA LYS A 502 -5.23 -28.37 5.44
C LYS A 502 -4.17 -29.28 4.83
N ARG A 503 -4.10 -29.35 3.51
CA ARG A 503 -3.09 -30.12 2.77
C ARG A 503 -1.66 -29.62 2.99
N SER A 504 -1.47 -28.32 3.30
CA SER A 504 -0.14 -27.78 3.57
C SER A 504 0.56 -28.39 4.79
N PHE A 505 -0.18 -29.07 5.68
CA PHE A 505 0.38 -29.83 6.79
C PHE A 505 0.97 -31.18 6.39
N ASN A 506 0.73 -31.64 5.15
CA ASN A 506 1.24 -32.87 4.58
C ASN A 506 2.41 -32.63 3.60
N ILE A 507 3.06 -31.47 3.65
CA ILE A 507 4.27 -31.17 2.87
C ILE A 507 5.48 -31.76 3.56
N PRO A 508 6.15 -32.79 3.01
CA PRO A 508 7.41 -33.28 3.53
C PRO A 508 8.56 -32.40 3.07
N VAL A 509 9.52 -32.17 3.95
CA VAL A 509 10.75 -31.43 3.65
C VAL A 509 11.95 -32.24 4.10
N LYS A 510 12.97 -32.36 3.26
CA LYS A 510 14.20 -33.05 3.63
C LYS A 510 14.92 -32.34 4.76
N ASP A 511 15.39 -33.13 5.73
CA ASP A 511 16.28 -32.60 6.77
C ASP A 511 17.67 -32.37 6.19
N VAL A 512 18.15 -31.12 6.27
CA VAL A 512 19.49 -30.72 5.82
C VAL A 512 20.12 -29.79 6.85
N VAL A 513 21.42 -29.93 7.03
CA VAL A 513 22.18 -29.05 7.92
C VAL A 513 22.37 -27.67 7.28
N GLY A 514 22.12 -26.62 8.05
CA GLY A 514 22.24 -25.22 7.61
C GLY A 514 20.99 -24.67 6.94
N ASN A 515 21.14 -23.82 5.93
CA ASN A 515 20.02 -23.24 5.21
C ASN A 515 19.25 -24.32 4.41
N ASN A 516 17.92 -24.30 4.55
CA ASN A 516 17.03 -25.22 3.86
C ASN A 516 15.99 -24.40 3.04
N PRO A 517 16.26 -24.13 1.75
CA PRO A 517 15.34 -23.36 0.91
C PRO A 517 13.96 -24.02 0.72
N GLU A 518 13.91 -25.37 0.74
CA GLU A 518 12.66 -26.12 0.64
C GLU A 518 11.78 -25.87 1.88
N LEU A 519 12.39 -25.86 3.07
CA LEU A 519 11.70 -25.54 4.32
C LEU A 519 11.19 -24.09 4.34
N VAL A 520 12.00 -23.14 3.86
CA VAL A 520 11.59 -21.73 3.68
C VAL A 520 10.38 -21.64 2.79
N TYR A 521 10.41 -22.32 1.65
CA TYR A 521 9.34 -22.28 0.65
C TYR A 521 8.04 -22.92 1.17
N ALA A 522 8.14 -24.08 1.83
CA ALA A 522 6.99 -24.79 2.41
C ALA A 522 6.33 -23.96 3.53
N TYR A 523 7.12 -23.42 4.46
CA TYR A 523 6.65 -22.55 5.53
C TYR A 523 5.88 -21.33 4.96
N ARG A 524 6.48 -20.60 4.00
CA ARG A 524 5.84 -19.44 3.38
C ARG A 524 4.60 -19.80 2.60
N THR A 525 4.53 -20.97 1.98
CA THR A 525 3.32 -21.44 1.27
C THR A 525 2.14 -21.57 2.24
N ARG A 526 2.36 -22.12 3.44
CA ARG A 526 1.33 -22.17 4.49
C ARG A 526 0.90 -20.79 4.97
N SER A 527 1.85 -19.89 5.20
CA SER A 527 1.58 -18.49 5.56
C SER A 527 0.75 -17.77 4.50
N MET A 528 1.11 -17.93 3.23
CA MET A 528 0.36 -17.35 2.11
C MET A 528 -1.07 -17.87 2.02
N LEU A 529 -1.32 -19.14 2.32
CA LEU A 529 -2.66 -19.73 2.33
C LEU A 529 -3.54 -19.12 3.43
N ARG A 530 -3.00 -18.86 4.64
CA ARG A 530 -3.75 -18.12 5.69
C ARG A 530 -4.13 -16.72 5.24
N VAL A 531 -3.20 -16.01 4.60
CA VAL A 531 -3.46 -14.67 4.06
C VAL A 531 -4.50 -14.71 2.94
N ALA A 532 -4.39 -15.64 1.99
CA ALA A 532 -5.34 -15.83 0.90
C ALA A 532 -6.75 -16.14 1.42
N LEU A 533 -6.87 -17.03 2.42
CA LEU A 533 -8.13 -17.33 3.10
C LEU A 533 -8.73 -16.08 3.77
N THR A 534 -7.91 -15.26 4.41
CA THR A 534 -8.38 -14.02 5.05
C THR A 534 -8.95 -13.05 4.03
N VAL A 535 -8.29 -12.91 2.88
CA VAL A 535 -8.78 -12.08 1.75
C VAL A 535 -10.08 -12.64 1.18
N ALA A 536 -10.11 -13.93 0.87
CA ALA A 536 -11.26 -14.57 0.22
C ALA A 536 -12.50 -14.60 1.13
N TYR A 537 -12.29 -14.92 2.41
CA TYR A 537 -13.38 -14.98 3.40
C TYR A 537 -13.93 -13.60 3.73
N GLY A 538 -13.08 -12.58 3.83
CA GLY A 538 -13.51 -11.19 3.95
C GLY A 538 -14.33 -10.72 2.74
N ALA A 539 -13.88 -11.04 1.52
CA ALA A 539 -14.57 -10.70 0.28
C ALA A 539 -15.93 -11.37 0.16
N LEU A 540 -16.05 -12.66 0.54
CA LEU A 540 -17.31 -13.40 0.54
C LEU A 540 -18.33 -12.76 1.48
N ASN A 541 -17.91 -12.39 2.67
CA ASN A 541 -18.80 -11.90 3.73
C ASN A 541 -19.21 -10.43 3.56
N ARG A 542 -18.45 -9.60 2.82
CA ARG A 542 -18.83 -8.21 2.52
C ARG A 542 -19.81 -8.15 1.36
N GLN A 543 -21.07 -7.91 1.65
CA GLN A 543 -22.20 -7.93 0.69
C GLN A 543 -22.52 -6.52 0.17
N GLU A 544 -21.53 -5.84 -0.39
CA GLU A 544 -21.65 -4.56 -1.08
C GLU A 544 -20.56 -4.44 -2.15
N SER A 545 -20.59 -3.36 -2.93
CA SER A 545 -19.48 -2.96 -3.80
C SER A 545 -18.96 -1.59 -3.35
N ARG A 546 -17.66 -1.54 -2.97
CA ARG A 546 -16.99 -0.31 -2.53
C ARG A 546 -15.58 -0.28 -3.07
N GLY A 547 -15.22 0.77 -3.82
CA GLY A 547 -13.89 0.92 -4.41
C GLY A 547 -13.47 -0.27 -5.26
N ALA A 548 -12.34 -0.89 -4.91
CA ALA A 548 -11.80 -2.06 -5.61
C ALA A 548 -12.52 -3.37 -5.25
N HIS A 549 -13.28 -3.42 -4.16
CA HIS A 549 -14.14 -4.56 -3.85
C HIS A 549 -15.45 -4.45 -4.63
N TYR A 550 -15.55 -5.19 -5.73
CA TYR A 550 -16.74 -5.18 -6.58
C TYR A 550 -17.43 -6.56 -6.63
N ARG A 551 -18.69 -6.59 -6.18
CA ARG A 551 -19.59 -7.75 -6.15
C ARG A 551 -20.61 -7.61 -7.26
N GLU A 552 -20.65 -8.56 -8.20
CA GLU A 552 -21.70 -8.57 -9.26
C GLU A 552 -23.09 -8.84 -8.67
N ASP A 553 -23.16 -9.63 -7.61
CA ASP A 553 -24.39 -9.96 -6.88
C ASP A 553 -24.81 -8.88 -5.87
N PHE A 554 -23.93 -7.96 -5.48
CA PHE A 554 -24.17 -6.82 -4.61
C PHE A 554 -23.49 -5.55 -5.17
N SER A 555 -23.91 -5.11 -6.34
CA SER A 555 -23.22 -4.06 -7.13
C SER A 555 -23.33 -2.64 -6.57
N VAL A 556 -24.08 -2.42 -5.49
CA VAL A 556 -24.34 -1.12 -4.89
C VAL A 556 -23.48 -0.93 -3.63
N ARG A 557 -22.95 0.28 -3.43
CA ARG A 557 -22.33 0.70 -2.17
C ARG A 557 -23.41 0.98 -1.14
N ASP A 558 -23.29 0.44 0.05
CA ASP A 558 -24.25 0.57 1.14
C ASP A 558 -23.62 1.27 2.35
N ASP A 559 -23.85 2.59 2.47
CA ASP A 559 -23.31 3.40 3.56
C ASP A 559 -24.09 3.25 4.87
N VAL A 560 -25.23 2.57 4.87
CA VAL A 560 -25.98 2.24 6.08
C VAL A 560 -25.42 1.00 6.76
N LYS A 561 -25.26 -0.09 6.00
CA LYS A 561 -24.87 -1.39 6.54
C LYS A 561 -23.37 -1.62 6.52
N TRP A 562 -22.66 -1.12 5.49
CA TRP A 562 -21.30 -1.52 5.19
C TRP A 562 -20.24 -0.40 5.33
N LEU A 563 -20.59 0.76 5.83
CA LEU A 563 -19.60 1.79 6.19
C LEU A 563 -18.84 1.37 7.45
N ASN A 564 -18.05 0.32 7.32
CA ASN A 564 -17.30 -0.29 8.41
C ASN A 564 -15.98 -0.91 7.93
N ARG A 565 -15.10 -1.19 8.88
CA ARG A 565 -13.89 -1.99 8.72
C ARG A 565 -14.21 -3.46 8.97
N THR A 566 -13.74 -4.34 8.09
CA THR A 566 -13.66 -5.77 8.38
C THR A 566 -12.44 -6.02 9.26
N ILE A 567 -12.62 -6.71 10.36
CA ILE A 567 -11.55 -7.10 11.29
C ILE A 567 -11.45 -8.62 11.26
N ALA A 568 -10.26 -9.15 11.01
CA ALA A 568 -9.97 -10.58 10.95
C ALA A 568 -8.95 -10.97 12.02
N THR A 569 -9.25 -12.03 12.76
CA THR A 569 -8.35 -12.67 13.72
C THR A 569 -8.23 -14.16 13.40
N TRP A 570 -7.15 -14.79 13.86
CA TRP A 570 -6.89 -16.21 13.62
C TRP A 570 -6.43 -16.90 14.90
N LYS A 571 -7.17 -17.86 15.42
CA LYS A 571 -6.79 -18.62 16.60
C LYS A 571 -6.01 -19.88 16.22
N ASP A 572 -5.15 -20.32 17.12
CA ASP A 572 -4.45 -21.59 16.94
C ASP A 572 -5.46 -22.74 16.75
N GLY A 573 -5.30 -23.53 15.69
CA GLY A 573 -6.19 -24.62 15.31
C GLY A 573 -7.32 -24.24 14.35
N ASP A 574 -7.56 -22.96 14.10
CA ASP A 574 -8.57 -22.54 13.13
C ASP A 574 -8.09 -22.82 11.68
N THR A 575 -9.05 -23.05 10.80
CA THR A 575 -8.82 -23.17 9.35
C THR A 575 -9.41 -21.99 8.56
N LEU A 576 -10.19 -21.13 9.21
CA LEU A 576 -10.77 -19.90 8.69
C LEU A 576 -10.59 -18.77 9.70
N PRO A 577 -10.47 -17.51 9.26
CA PRO A 577 -10.43 -16.37 10.16
C PRO A 577 -11.78 -16.14 10.83
N THR A 578 -11.75 -15.60 12.05
CA THR A 578 -12.95 -15.03 12.69
C THR A 578 -13.07 -13.59 12.25
N LEU A 579 -14.25 -13.20 11.70
CA LEU A 579 -14.54 -11.84 11.25
C LEU A 579 -15.40 -11.09 12.26
N SER A 580 -15.12 -9.80 12.40
CA SER A 580 -15.97 -8.81 13.05
C SER A 580 -15.94 -7.49 12.28
N TYR A 581 -16.83 -6.57 12.61
CA TYR A 581 -16.97 -5.31 11.89
C TYR A 581 -16.92 -4.13 12.84
N GLN A 582 -16.15 -3.10 12.47
CA GLN A 582 -16.02 -1.87 13.22
C GLN A 582 -16.58 -0.70 12.40
N PRO A 583 -17.70 -0.08 12.81
CA PRO A 583 -18.27 1.05 12.08
C PRO A 583 -17.32 2.24 12.01
N LEU A 584 -17.39 2.98 10.89
CA LEU A 584 -16.81 4.30 10.74
C LEU A 584 -17.81 5.35 11.24
N ASP A 585 -17.37 6.23 12.13
CA ASP A 585 -18.21 7.22 12.80
C ASP A 585 -18.39 8.47 11.92
N ILE A 586 -19.56 8.59 11.27
CA ILE A 586 -19.89 9.73 10.40
C ILE A 586 -19.84 11.06 11.17
N SER A 587 -20.20 11.07 12.45
CA SER A 587 -20.21 12.30 13.26
C SER A 587 -18.84 12.95 13.41
N LYS A 588 -17.77 12.18 13.17
CA LYS A 588 -16.35 12.63 13.20
C LYS A 588 -15.77 12.91 11.81
N MET A 589 -16.55 12.72 10.74
CA MET A 589 -16.03 12.94 9.39
C MET A 589 -16.06 14.43 9.05
N GLU A 590 -15.00 14.89 8.42
CA GLU A 590 -14.94 16.22 7.80
C GLU A 590 -15.64 16.24 6.44
N LEU A 591 -15.58 15.12 5.71
CA LEU A 591 -16.25 14.91 4.44
C LEU A 591 -17.15 13.66 4.57
N PRO A 592 -18.44 13.82 4.88
CA PRO A 592 -19.38 12.70 4.96
C PRO A 592 -19.55 11.96 3.63
N PRO A 593 -19.99 10.69 3.64
CA PRO A 593 -20.21 9.91 2.43
C PRO A 593 -21.16 10.57 1.43
N GLY A 594 -20.83 10.48 0.16
CA GLY A 594 -21.60 11.02 -0.95
C GLY A 594 -21.18 10.43 -2.28
N PHE A 595 -21.42 11.13 -3.39
CA PHE A 595 -20.96 10.72 -4.72
C PHE A 595 -19.48 11.02 -4.91
N ARG A 596 -18.72 10.04 -5.44
CA ARG A 596 -17.27 10.16 -5.68
C ARG A 596 -16.88 11.20 -6.73
N GLY A 597 -17.81 11.56 -7.62
CA GLY A 597 -17.54 12.40 -8.79
C GLY A 597 -17.18 11.61 -10.05
N TYR A 598 -17.12 10.28 -9.99
CA TYR A 598 -16.87 9.33 -11.08
C TYR A 598 -17.30 7.91 -10.66
N GLY A 599 -17.35 6.99 -11.62
CA GLY A 599 -17.75 5.60 -11.38
C GLY A 599 -19.25 5.44 -11.12
N VAL A 600 -19.63 4.50 -10.28
CA VAL A 600 -21.04 4.15 -10.01
C VAL A 600 -21.72 5.28 -9.24
N LYS A 601 -22.86 5.75 -9.77
CA LYS A 601 -23.66 6.85 -9.19
C LYS A 601 -24.73 6.38 -8.19
N ASN A 602 -25.04 5.09 -8.22
CA ASN A 602 -26.08 4.50 -7.37
C ASN A 602 -25.46 3.93 -6.08
N TYR A 603 -25.90 4.45 -4.92
CA TYR A 603 -25.49 3.98 -3.59
C TYR A 603 -26.64 4.20 -2.59
N ILE A 604 -26.64 3.41 -1.51
CA ILE A 604 -27.56 3.57 -0.39
C ILE A 604 -26.95 4.59 0.57
N GLU A 605 -27.58 5.77 0.63
CA GLU A 605 -27.09 6.89 1.44
C GLU A 605 -27.41 6.67 2.92
N ASN A 606 -26.44 6.99 3.79
CA ASN A 606 -26.66 7.01 5.22
C ASN A 606 -27.29 8.37 5.63
N PRO A 607 -28.45 8.37 6.30
CA PRO A 607 -29.13 9.61 6.71
C PRO A 607 -28.26 10.57 7.55
N GLU A 608 -27.34 10.04 8.35
CA GLU A 608 -26.42 10.86 9.16
C GLU A 608 -25.42 11.66 8.29
N SER A 609 -25.22 11.27 7.03
CA SER A 609 -24.32 12.00 6.11
C SER A 609 -24.82 13.41 5.84
N ALA A 610 -26.10 13.58 5.54
CA ALA A 610 -26.70 14.89 5.27
C ALA A 610 -26.67 15.78 6.52
N LYS A 611 -26.96 15.22 7.70
CA LYS A 611 -26.88 15.91 8.98
C LYS A 611 -25.45 16.39 9.26
N ARG A 612 -24.46 15.50 9.14
CA ARG A 612 -23.07 15.86 9.35
C ARG A 612 -22.57 16.89 8.34
N GLN A 613 -23.01 16.81 7.08
CA GLN A 613 -22.66 17.81 6.07
C GLN A 613 -23.18 19.20 6.46
N ALA A 614 -24.41 19.29 6.93
CA ALA A 614 -25.01 20.56 7.39
C ALA A 614 -24.24 21.14 8.61
N GLU A 615 -23.80 20.30 9.56
CA GLU A 615 -22.96 20.72 10.68
C GLU A 615 -21.60 21.28 10.21
N VAL A 616 -20.92 20.56 9.30
CA VAL A 616 -19.65 20.98 8.73
C VAL A 616 -19.78 22.31 7.98
N ASP A 617 -20.83 22.46 7.18
CA ASP A 617 -21.10 23.68 6.42
C ASP A 617 -21.38 24.87 7.36
N ALA A 618 -22.15 24.65 8.45
CA ALA A 618 -22.41 25.69 9.45
C ALA A 618 -21.14 26.14 10.18
N ILE A 619 -20.26 25.20 10.57
CA ILE A 619 -18.96 25.52 11.17
C ILE A 619 -18.12 26.34 10.18
N ARG A 620 -18.03 25.91 8.92
CA ARG A 620 -17.27 26.58 7.88
C ARG A 620 -17.77 28.01 7.67
N GLN A 621 -19.06 28.19 7.44
CA GLN A 621 -19.68 29.52 7.24
C GLN A 621 -19.43 30.46 8.41
N LYS A 622 -19.58 29.97 9.65
CA LYS A 622 -19.31 30.76 10.85
C LYS A 622 -17.86 31.20 10.91
N MET A 623 -16.93 30.29 10.73
CA MET A 623 -15.49 30.57 10.84
C MET A 623 -14.98 31.47 9.71
N GLU A 624 -15.53 31.33 8.49
CA GLU A 624 -15.24 32.21 7.35
C GLU A 624 -15.76 33.63 7.62
N ALA A 625 -16.98 33.78 8.18
CA ALA A 625 -17.53 35.07 8.57
C ALA A 625 -16.70 35.76 9.68
N GLU A 626 -16.04 34.99 10.54
CA GLU A 626 -15.10 35.47 11.55
C GLU A 626 -13.70 35.77 10.99
N GLY A 627 -13.47 35.61 9.68
CA GLY A 627 -12.19 35.84 9.04
C GLY A 627 -11.08 34.85 9.41
N LYS A 628 -11.47 33.65 9.88
CA LYS A 628 -10.52 32.59 10.22
C LYS A 628 -9.88 31.98 8.97
N ASP A 629 -8.62 31.60 9.09
CA ASP A 629 -7.93 30.90 8.03
C ASP A 629 -8.42 29.44 7.86
N ARG A 630 -8.05 28.81 6.74
CA ARG A 630 -8.46 27.43 6.41
C ARG A 630 -8.03 26.41 7.48
N TRP A 631 -6.96 26.68 8.18
CA TRP A 631 -6.42 25.78 9.21
C TRP A 631 -7.27 25.81 10.48
N ALA A 632 -7.66 27.00 10.91
CA ALA A 632 -8.58 27.17 12.03
C ALA A 632 -9.94 26.55 11.74
N ILE A 633 -10.42 26.68 10.48
CA ILE A 633 -11.66 26.05 10.02
C ILE A 633 -11.53 24.54 10.09
N GLN A 634 -10.47 23.96 9.57
CA GLN A 634 -10.23 22.53 9.59
C GLN A 634 -10.12 21.99 11.02
N ASP A 635 -9.40 22.69 11.91
CA ASP A 635 -9.26 22.30 13.31
C ASP A 635 -10.60 22.37 14.07
N ALA A 636 -11.50 23.28 13.70
CA ALA A 636 -12.84 23.37 14.28
C ALA A 636 -13.75 22.22 13.82
N ILE A 637 -13.60 21.76 12.58
CA ILE A 637 -14.37 20.63 12.02
C ILE A 637 -13.86 19.31 12.57
N MET A 638 -12.53 19.11 12.55
CA MET A 638 -11.87 17.87 12.96
C MET A 638 -10.48 18.18 13.56
N PRO A 639 -10.37 18.29 14.89
CA PRO A 639 -9.12 18.66 15.57
C PRO A 639 -8.15 17.47 15.63
N TYR A 640 -7.50 17.15 14.52
CA TYR A 640 -6.55 16.01 14.42
C TYR A 640 -5.15 16.33 14.93
N GLN A 641 -4.76 17.62 15.06
CA GLN A 641 -3.38 18.00 15.38
C GLN A 641 -2.89 17.47 16.75
N HIS A 642 -3.80 17.23 17.68
CA HIS A 642 -3.45 16.61 18.96
C HIS A 642 -2.96 15.17 18.83
N LEU A 643 -3.22 14.51 17.69
CA LEU A 643 -2.74 13.17 17.38
C LEU A 643 -1.31 13.18 16.80
N LEU A 644 -0.87 14.28 16.17
CA LEU A 644 0.47 14.36 15.61
C LEU A 644 1.54 14.49 16.71
N PRO A 645 2.68 13.81 16.56
CA PRO A 645 3.84 14.04 17.39
C PRO A 645 4.24 15.50 17.36
N LYS A 646 4.66 16.06 18.51
CA LYS A 646 5.01 17.49 18.65
C LYS A 646 5.99 17.97 17.58
N ARG A 647 6.97 17.15 17.23
CA ARG A 647 7.98 17.44 16.21
C ARG A 647 7.41 17.62 14.80
N LEU A 648 6.26 17.01 14.51
CA LEU A 648 5.57 17.11 13.22
C LEU A 648 4.44 18.14 13.23
N LEU A 649 4.17 18.76 14.38
CA LEU A 649 3.27 19.89 14.46
C LEU A 649 3.84 21.09 13.71
N GLY A 650 2.98 21.96 13.25
CA GLY A 650 3.35 23.12 12.44
C GLY A 650 3.01 22.90 10.97
N ARG A 651 2.66 24.00 10.35
CA ARG A 651 2.12 24.04 9.00
C ARG A 651 3.23 24.39 8.02
N ASN A 652 3.10 23.87 6.81
CA ASN A 652 4.15 23.87 5.83
C ASN A 652 4.39 25.20 5.12
N GLU A 653 4.05 26.30 5.72
CA GLU A 653 4.11 27.59 5.06
C GLU A 653 5.54 28.00 4.69
N ARG A 654 6.55 27.48 5.37
CA ARG A 654 7.96 27.70 5.04
C ARG A 654 8.81 26.54 5.53
N ILE A 655 9.15 25.62 4.66
CA ILE A 655 10.20 24.67 5.02
C ILE A 655 11.29 24.75 3.97
N ASP A 656 12.12 25.73 4.10
CA ASP A 656 13.47 25.76 3.58
C ASP A 656 14.44 25.11 4.58
N GLU A 657 14.00 24.88 5.83
CA GLU A 657 14.78 24.22 6.86
C GLU A 657 14.45 22.74 6.91
N PRO A 658 15.47 21.86 6.95
CA PRO A 658 15.26 20.48 7.34
C PRO A 658 14.53 20.45 8.68
N LEU A 659 13.70 19.44 8.92
CA LEU A 659 13.18 19.17 10.25
C LEU A 659 14.40 19.04 11.15
N ASN A 660 14.78 20.16 11.76
CA ASN A 660 15.96 20.20 12.60
C ASN A 660 15.71 19.40 13.85
N ASP A 661 16.73 18.70 14.22
CA ASP A 661 16.92 17.84 15.36
C ASP A 661 16.56 18.48 16.69
#